data_70721e955e19a5b221b340b536c766ca
#
_entry.id   70721e955e19a5b221b340b536c766ca
#
_cell.length_a   1.000
_cell.length_b   1.000
_cell.length_c   1.000
_cell.angle_alpha   90.00
_cell.angle_beta   90.00
_cell.angle_gamma   90.00
#
_symmetry.space_group_name_H-M   'P 1'
#
loop_
_entity.id
_entity.type
_entity.pdbx_description
1 polymer ?
#
loop_
_entity_poly.entity_id
_entity_poly.type
_entity_poly.pdbx_seq_one_letter_code
_entity_poly.pdbx_strand_id
1 'polypeptide(L)'
;MVSGPITAGQQPDSASVTLQTLEVSSAKAPKEVVSVAPTHTIANRDLDKMGITGISDAIHRMPGVILRDYGGAGGLKTVSIRGLGPQHTGVSYDGAQLGDTQSGQIDLSRYSLDNISDISMVIGDNEDIFMPARTAAASSSIMISSWNPVMGDRKLNLTAKLTAGAFGYVSPYIRVGSGIGDNMAWLFTGDYIHSNNNYTFSIPNGSETVKERRSNSDIDNGHIEANFQWKPNSISTLNVKYYYFDSFRHLPGPAILYNNESHEALKDVNMFGQASYRTRLSKIFSLNILGKFNWSKNRYTDRDGKYPGGVLDNRYIQREAYATASLLCVPVSGLSLSYAFDYFYNDLHSNLKQHNRPHRNSILQGLNAKYHYRWFTATARALLSVYQDFPGDGEKKISHTRLTPSAGVSFQPWMNQNFFIRLNYKGIFRMPTFNELYFDHFGSINLNPEITNQFNAGLTYNLKPQSWISNLNVTVDGYFNRVKNKIVAVPYNMFVWTMTNLGRVEAYGIDLSLNAEFPVYARQSIVCNGNYSWQKALSKTSRDKLDWNKQLPYTPVHSGAFSVAWENPWVSLVAHSYGCSARYSTTNNLPGTRLHGYMEFGFAAYHTFRFHGHELQLRADLINAFDARYEIVARYPMPGRSWSASIRFTL
;
A
#
# COMPACT_ATOMS: atom_id res chain seq x y z
N MET A 1 -39.94 -58.61 13.78
CA MET A 1 -39.83 -58.80 12.33
C MET A 1 -40.24 -57.52 11.68
N VAL A 2 -39.35 -56.73 11.21
CA VAL A 2 -39.41 -55.88 10.01
C VAL A 2 -37.98 -55.43 9.75
N SER A 3 -37.42 -55.94 8.68
CA SER A 3 -36.12 -55.61 8.12
C SER A 3 -36.22 -54.32 7.30
N GLY A 4 -35.44 -53.28 7.67
CA GLY A 4 -35.21 -52.09 6.87
C GLY A 4 -33.89 -52.24 6.09
N PRO A 5 -33.78 -51.69 4.87
CA PRO A 5 -32.64 -51.91 4.00
C PRO A 5 -31.41 -51.07 4.42
N ILE A 6 -30.26 -51.71 4.31
CA ILE A 6 -28.93 -51.11 4.43
C ILE A 6 -28.71 -50.20 3.24
N THR A 7 -28.63 -48.91 3.43
CA THR A 7 -28.17 -47.95 2.42
C THR A 7 -26.65 -47.95 2.39
N ALA A 8 -26.10 -48.24 1.21
CA ALA A 8 -24.68 -48.19 0.90
C ALA A 8 -24.07 -46.81 1.17
N GLY A 9 -22.93 -46.81 1.83
CA GLY A 9 -22.17 -45.59 2.11
C GLY A 9 -21.69 -44.91 0.83
N GLN A 10 -22.04 -43.67 0.66
CA GLN A 10 -21.39 -42.79 -0.31
C GLN A 10 -19.96 -42.52 0.16
N GLN A 11 -19.00 -42.89 -0.67
CA GLN A 11 -17.61 -42.41 -0.54
C GLN A 11 -17.60 -40.90 -0.61
N PRO A 12 -16.77 -40.21 0.20
CA PRO A 12 -16.62 -38.77 0.08
C PRO A 12 -15.90 -38.47 -1.23
N ASP A 13 -16.56 -37.73 -2.10
CA ASP A 13 -16.01 -37.18 -3.32
C ASP A 13 -14.72 -36.42 -3.03
N SER A 14 -13.70 -36.72 -3.83
CA SER A 14 -12.41 -36.07 -3.86
C SER A 14 -12.56 -34.55 -3.91
N ALA A 15 -12.00 -33.87 -2.90
CA ALA A 15 -12.00 -32.43 -2.76
C ALA A 15 -11.54 -31.75 -4.06
N SER A 16 -12.48 -31.18 -4.79
CA SER A 16 -12.21 -30.22 -5.83
C SER A 16 -11.57 -28.97 -5.17
N VAL A 17 -10.30 -28.76 -5.42
CA VAL A 17 -9.65 -27.49 -5.07
C VAL A 17 -10.24 -26.43 -5.98
N THR A 18 -11.31 -25.82 -5.54
CA THR A 18 -11.89 -24.64 -6.17
C THR A 18 -10.95 -23.48 -5.92
N LEU A 19 -10.41 -22.88 -6.97
CA LEU A 19 -9.74 -21.58 -6.93
C LEU A 19 -10.83 -20.49 -6.76
N GLN A 20 -11.60 -20.58 -5.71
CA GLN A 20 -12.47 -19.50 -5.28
C GLN A 20 -11.72 -18.59 -4.32
N THR A 21 -11.88 -17.27 -4.48
CA THR A 21 -11.82 -16.31 -3.40
C THR A 21 -12.33 -16.99 -2.13
N LEU A 22 -11.47 -17.13 -1.13
CA LEU A 22 -11.78 -17.82 0.12
C LEU A 22 -13.05 -17.23 0.73
N GLU A 23 -14.17 -17.93 0.61
CA GLU A 23 -15.21 -17.83 1.61
C GLU A 23 -14.62 -18.37 2.91
N VAL A 24 -14.58 -17.52 3.92
CA VAL A 24 -14.11 -17.87 5.26
C VAL A 24 -15.08 -18.90 5.84
N SER A 25 -14.78 -20.18 5.65
CA SER A 25 -15.40 -21.21 6.46
C SER A 25 -14.85 -21.09 7.88
N SER A 26 -15.73 -21.01 8.85
CA SER A 26 -15.48 -20.72 10.28
C SER A 26 -14.58 -21.73 11.04
N ALA A 27 -13.83 -22.59 10.35
CA ALA A 27 -13.02 -23.64 10.94
C ALA A 27 -11.50 -23.53 10.67
N LYS A 28 -11.06 -22.64 9.77
CA LYS A 28 -9.62 -22.45 9.47
C LYS A 28 -9.13 -21.12 10.04
N ALA A 29 -7.91 -21.13 10.62
CA ALA A 29 -7.26 -19.91 11.08
C ALA A 29 -7.11 -18.90 9.91
N PRO A 30 -7.26 -17.58 10.17
CA PRO A 30 -7.10 -16.56 9.14
C PRO A 30 -5.75 -16.67 8.41
N LYS A 31 -5.69 -16.27 7.13
CA LYS A 31 -4.48 -16.31 6.31
C LYS A 31 -3.30 -15.59 6.99
N GLU A 32 -3.56 -14.50 7.67
CA GLU A 32 -2.58 -13.72 8.44
C GLU A 32 -1.90 -14.54 9.54
N VAL A 33 -2.61 -15.51 10.12
CA VAL A 33 -2.13 -16.34 11.22
C VAL A 33 -1.18 -17.42 10.72
N VAL A 34 -1.50 -18.06 9.60
CA VAL A 34 -0.77 -19.22 9.06
C VAL A 34 0.36 -18.85 8.11
N SER A 35 0.41 -17.61 7.64
CA SER A 35 1.38 -17.14 6.64
C SER A 35 2.83 -17.29 7.10
N VAL A 36 3.74 -17.61 6.16
CA VAL A 36 5.19 -17.68 6.41
C VAL A 36 5.83 -16.30 6.57
N ALA A 37 5.16 -15.23 6.15
CA ALA A 37 5.62 -13.85 6.27
C ALA A 37 4.60 -13.00 7.04
N PRO A 38 5.02 -11.92 7.72
CA PRO A 38 4.12 -10.97 8.35
C PRO A 38 3.09 -10.45 7.33
N THR A 39 1.82 -10.73 7.58
CA THR A 39 0.71 -10.36 6.69
C THR A 39 -0.36 -9.66 7.52
N HIS A 40 -0.82 -8.50 7.04
CA HIS A 40 -1.87 -7.70 7.67
C HIS A 40 -2.90 -7.32 6.62
N THR A 41 -4.16 -7.55 6.89
CA THR A 41 -5.27 -7.24 5.97
C THR A 41 -6.31 -6.39 6.68
N ILE A 42 -6.80 -5.35 6.02
CA ILE A 42 -7.93 -4.54 6.42
C ILE A 42 -9.01 -4.71 5.36
N ALA A 43 -10.11 -5.36 5.72
CA ALA A 43 -11.25 -5.51 4.84
C ALA A 43 -12.14 -4.25 4.88
N ASN A 44 -12.89 -3.99 3.82
CA ASN A 44 -13.77 -2.82 3.74
C ASN A 44 -14.73 -2.70 4.93
N ARG A 45 -15.29 -3.83 5.39
CA ARG A 45 -16.19 -3.90 6.57
C ARG A 45 -15.56 -3.43 7.87
N ASP A 46 -14.21 -3.43 7.97
CA ASP A 46 -13.49 -3.07 9.19
C ASP A 46 -13.04 -1.60 9.18
N LEU A 47 -13.11 -0.92 8.02
CA LEU A 47 -12.70 0.48 7.86
C LEU A 47 -13.48 1.42 8.79
N ASP A 48 -14.79 1.26 8.85
CA ASP A 48 -15.67 2.08 9.68
C ASP A 48 -15.34 1.87 11.17
N LYS A 49 -15.11 0.62 11.60
CA LYS A 49 -14.74 0.24 12.98
C LYS A 49 -13.36 0.74 13.41
N MET A 50 -12.51 1.04 12.47
CA MET A 50 -11.17 1.60 12.74
C MET A 50 -11.13 3.12 12.62
N GLY A 51 -12.22 3.79 12.24
CA GLY A 51 -12.26 5.23 11.99
C GLY A 51 -11.41 5.65 10.79
N ILE A 52 -11.27 4.80 9.77
CA ILE A 52 -10.45 5.04 8.59
C ILE A 52 -11.23 5.89 7.60
N THR A 53 -10.57 6.94 7.05
CA THR A 53 -11.16 7.88 6.09
C THR A 53 -10.47 7.90 4.73
N GLY A 54 -9.29 7.28 4.60
CA GLY A 54 -8.51 7.21 3.35
C GLY A 54 -7.58 6.01 3.28
N ILE A 55 -7.11 5.67 2.07
CA ILE A 55 -6.19 4.53 1.87
C ILE A 55 -4.88 4.70 2.63
N SER A 56 -4.30 5.89 2.57
CA SER A 56 -3.07 6.21 3.32
C SER A 56 -3.25 6.07 4.83
N ASP A 57 -4.43 6.41 5.35
CA ASP A 57 -4.79 6.20 6.76
C ASP A 57 -4.90 4.71 7.08
N ALA A 58 -5.57 3.91 6.22
CA ALA A 58 -5.65 2.46 6.38
C ALA A 58 -4.26 1.81 6.47
N ILE A 59 -3.37 2.17 5.54
CA ILE A 59 -2.01 1.62 5.49
C ILE A 59 -1.16 2.10 6.66
N HIS A 60 -1.34 3.36 7.10
CA HIS A 60 -0.65 3.91 8.27
C HIS A 60 -1.02 3.18 9.58
N ARG A 61 -2.20 2.54 9.62
CA ARG A 61 -2.63 1.70 10.75
C ARG A 61 -2.13 0.27 10.70
N MET A 62 -1.19 -0.03 9.79
CA MET A 62 -0.49 -1.32 9.76
C MET A 62 0.87 -1.19 10.46
N PRO A 63 1.37 -2.23 11.16
CA PRO A 63 2.64 -2.16 11.88
C PRO A 63 3.84 -2.00 10.94
N GLY A 64 4.89 -1.29 11.39
CA GLY A 64 6.10 -1.06 10.62
C GLY A 64 5.98 0.01 9.53
N VAL A 65 4.82 0.62 9.35
CA VAL A 65 4.55 1.62 8.31
C VAL A 65 4.87 3.02 8.81
N ILE A 66 5.57 3.77 7.96
CA ILE A 66 5.82 5.21 8.11
C ILE A 66 5.20 5.92 6.91
N LEU A 67 4.20 6.75 7.15
CA LEU A 67 3.60 7.60 6.13
C LEU A 67 4.45 8.88 5.97
N ARG A 68 4.73 9.26 4.74
CA ARG A 68 5.16 10.62 4.37
C ARG A 68 3.97 11.34 3.77
N ASP A 69 3.54 12.41 4.42
CA ASP A 69 2.40 13.22 4.02
C ASP A 69 2.83 14.69 3.99
N TYR A 70 2.60 15.35 2.87
CA TYR A 70 2.95 16.76 2.66
C TYR A 70 1.79 17.72 3.00
N GLY A 71 0.80 17.23 3.72
CA GLY A 71 -0.27 18.01 4.34
C GLY A 71 -1.59 18.06 3.56
N GLY A 72 -2.67 17.79 4.26
CA GLY A 72 -4.05 17.90 3.79
C GLY A 72 -4.45 16.95 2.65
N ALA A 73 -5.55 17.28 1.98
CA ALA A 73 -6.10 16.45 0.92
C ALA A 73 -5.23 16.40 -0.34
N GLY A 74 -4.50 17.49 -0.66
CA GLY A 74 -3.66 17.62 -1.85
C GLY A 74 -2.22 17.14 -1.70
N GLY A 75 -1.78 16.81 -0.49
CA GLY A 75 -0.42 16.37 -0.20
C GLY A 75 -0.09 15.02 -0.86
N LEU A 76 1.12 14.89 -1.39
CA LEU A 76 1.67 13.60 -1.81
C LEU A 76 1.74 12.66 -0.60
N LYS A 77 1.25 11.43 -0.76
CA LYS A 77 1.20 10.41 0.30
C LYS A 77 1.93 9.14 -0.12
N THR A 78 3.11 8.93 0.46
CA THR A 78 3.92 7.74 0.19
C THR A 78 4.24 6.98 1.47
N VAL A 79 4.45 5.69 1.36
CA VAL A 79 4.70 4.81 2.51
C VAL A 79 6.08 4.18 2.44
N SER A 80 6.74 4.14 3.59
CA SER A 80 7.98 3.42 3.82
C SER A 80 7.71 2.34 4.88
N ILE A 81 8.20 1.13 4.64
CA ILE A 81 8.01 0.02 5.57
C ILE A 81 9.35 -0.34 6.19
N ARG A 82 9.39 -0.39 7.55
CA ARG A 82 10.57 -0.76 8.34
C ARG A 82 11.84 0.03 7.97
N GLY A 83 11.68 1.33 7.66
CA GLY A 83 12.80 2.25 7.39
C GLY A 83 13.53 2.04 6.06
N LEU A 84 13.05 1.19 5.14
CA LEU A 84 13.72 0.91 3.87
C LEU A 84 13.51 1.99 2.80
N GLY A 85 12.49 2.83 2.95
CA GLY A 85 12.12 3.86 1.99
C GLY A 85 11.00 3.42 1.04
N PRO A 86 10.25 4.38 0.48
CA PRO A 86 9.06 4.08 -0.32
C PRO A 86 9.39 3.35 -1.64
N GLN A 87 10.59 3.51 -2.20
CA GLN A 87 11.04 2.80 -3.41
C GLN A 87 11.22 1.28 -3.22
N HIS A 88 11.25 0.81 -1.97
CA HIS A 88 11.32 -0.62 -1.62
C HIS A 88 9.94 -1.26 -1.44
N THR A 89 8.87 -0.45 -1.42
CA THR A 89 7.51 -0.92 -1.23
C THR A 89 6.82 -1.11 -2.57
N GLY A 90 6.49 -2.34 -2.91
CA GLY A 90 5.67 -2.65 -4.07
C GLY A 90 4.19 -2.36 -3.77
N VAL A 91 3.47 -1.77 -4.71
CA VAL A 91 2.02 -1.61 -4.64
C VAL A 91 1.40 -2.32 -5.83
N SER A 92 0.44 -3.19 -5.59
CA SER A 92 -0.33 -3.84 -6.65
C SER A 92 -1.81 -3.48 -6.55
N TYR A 93 -2.46 -3.42 -7.70
CA TYR A 93 -3.89 -3.16 -7.82
C TYR A 93 -4.53 -4.28 -8.63
N ASP A 94 -5.43 -5.06 -8.01
CA ASP A 94 -6.05 -6.27 -8.56
C ASP A 94 -5.04 -7.24 -9.20
N GLY A 95 -3.95 -7.50 -8.47
CA GLY A 95 -2.90 -8.45 -8.86
C GLY A 95 -1.86 -7.93 -9.85
N ALA A 96 -2.06 -6.74 -10.44
CA ALA A 96 -1.06 -6.10 -11.30
C ALA A 96 -0.21 -5.09 -10.51
N GLN A 97 1.11 -5.26 -10.55
CA GLN A 97 2.04 -4.30 -9.94
C GLN A 97 1.89 -2.93 -10.59
N LEU A 98 1.75 -1.90 -9.76
CA LEU A 98 1.82 -0.51 -10.19
C LEU A 98 3.28 -0.10 -10.37
N GLY A 99 3.56 0.63 -11.43
CA GLY A 99 4.90 1.09 -11.76
C GLY A 99 4.96 2.61 -11.83
N ASP A 100 5.97 3.18 -11.21
CA ASP A 100 6.45 4.54 -11.44
C ASP A 100 7.97 4.48 -11.56
N THR A 101 8.46 4.38 -12.79
CA THR A 101 9.89 4.26 -13.05
C THR A 101 10.61 5.59 -12.87
N GLN A 102 9.89 6.70 -12.97
CA GLN A 102 10.43 8.04 -12.76
C GLN A 102 10.85 8.25 -11.29
N SER A 103 9.93 8.11 -10.35
CA SER A 103 10.17 8.38 -8.92
C SER A 103 10.37 7.11 -8.08
N GLY A 104 9.88 5.96 -8.55
CA GLY A 104 9.87 4.70 -7.81
C GLY A 104 8.89 4.68 -6.64
N GLN A 105 7.98 5.66 -6.55
CA GLN A 105 7.05 5.84 -5.43
C GLN A 105 5.62 5.89 -5.97
N ILE A 106 4.72 5.21 -5.31
CA ILE A 106 3.29 5.26 -5.66
C ILE A 106 2.58 6.23 -4.70
N ASP A 107 1.93 7.24 -5.29
CA ASP A 107 1.04 8.14 -4.56
C ASP A 107 -0.27 7.44 -4.25
N LEU A 108 -0.49 7.10 -2.98
CA LEU A 108 -1.69 6.39 -2.54
C LEU A 108 -2.94 7.27 -2.54
N SER A 109 -2.79 8.59 -2.64
CA SER A 109 -3.93 9.51 -2.72
C SER A 109 -4.73 9.41 -4.04
N ARG A 110 -4.17 8.70 -5.03
CA ARG A 110 -4.82 8.47 -6.34
C ARG A 110 -5.95 7.43 -6.31
N TYR A 111 -6.04 6.64 -5.23
CA TYR A 111 -6.99 5.53 -5.16
C TYR A 111 -8.08 5.84 -4.15
N SER A 112 -9.33 5.63 -4.55
CA SER A 112 -10.50 5.86 -3.70
C SER A 112 -10.71 4.70 -2.73
N LEU A 113 -10.80 5.00 -1.43
CA LEU A 113 -11.11 4.00 -0.40
C LEU A 113 -12.47 3.32 -0.63
N ASP A 114 -13.45 4.08 -1.16
CA ASP A 114 -14.81 3.58 -1.41
C ASP A 114 -14.87 2.50 -2.50
N ASN A 115 -13.85 2.46 -3.38
CA ASN A 115 -13.72 1.43 -4.42
C ASN A 115 -12.95 0.19 -3.98
N ILE A 116 -12.50 0.10 -2.74
CA ILE A 116 -11.63 -0.98 -2.27
C ILE A 116 -12.42 -1.99 -1.47
N SER A 117 -12.23 -3.29 -1.76
CA SER A 117 -12.75 -4.43 -0.98
C SER A 117 -11.84 -4.80 0.19
N ASP A 118 -10.52 -4.77 -0.03
CA ASP A 118 -9.51 -5.04 0.98
C ASP A 118 -8.15 -4.44 0.63
N ILE A 119 -7.35 -4.21 1.65
CA ILE A 119 -5.94 -3.81 1.55
C ILE A 119 -5.14 -4.80 2.36
N SER A 120 -4.20 -5.48 1.72
CA SER A 120 -3.29 -6.42 2.37
C SER A 120 -1.85 -5.94 2.26
N MET A 121 -1.09 -6.03 3.34
CA MET A 121 0.34 -5.78 3.38
C MET A 121 1.07 -7.07 3.74
N VAL A 122 2.09 -7.42 2.94
CA VAL A 122 3.00 -8.54 3.21
C VAL A 122 4.41 -8.00 3.31
N ILE A 123 5.10 -8.33 4.40
CA ILE A 123 6.49 -7.91 4.64
C ILE A 123 7.41 -9.12 4.49
N GLY A 124 8.25 -9.11 3.45
CA GLY A 124 9.04 -10.26 3.06
C GLY A 124 8.47 -10.96 1.84
N ASP A 125 8.49 -12.28 1.82
CA ASP A 125 8.03 -13.06 0.67
C ASP A 125 6.59 -13.54 0.85
N ASN A 126 5.77 -13.32 -0.17
CA ASN A 126 4.38 -13.76 -0.13
C ASN A 126 4.30 -15.30 -0.22
N GLU A 127 3.50 -15.89 0.65
CA GLU A 127 3.20 -17.31 0.66
C GLU A 127 2.48 -17.80 -0.61
N ASP A 128 1.72 -16.92 -1.27
CA ASP A 128 1.11 -17.22 -2.54
C ASP A 128 2.19 -17.26 -3.63
N ILE A 129 2.49 -18.45 -4.10
CA ILE A 129 3.51 -18.66 -5.14
C ILE A 129 2.94 -18.55 -6.57
N PHE A 130 1.60 -18.43 -6.72
CA PHE A 130 0.94 -18.27 -8.02
C PHE A 130 0.73 -16.80 -8.37
N MET A 131 1.81 -16.01 -8.25
CA MET A 131 1.84 -14.58 -8.48
C MET A 131 2.90 -14.21 -9.51
N PRO A 132 2.80 -13.00 -10.13
CA PRO A 132 3.86 -12.46 -10.98
C PRO A 132 5.22 -12.39 -10.27
N ALA A 133 6.31 -12.60 -11.00
CA ALA A 133 7.68 -12.54 -10.49
C ALA A 133 8.02 -11.14 -9.94
N ARG A 134 7.48 -10.07 -10.56
CA ARG A 134 7.67 -8.68 -10.15
C ARG A 134 7.19 -8.39 -8.72
N THR A 135 6.14 -9.08 -8.25
CA THR A 135 5.65 -8.94 -6.87
C THR A 135 6.70 -9.38 -5.84
N ALA A 136 7.54 -10.34 -6.20
CA ALA A 136 8.62 -10.82 -5.35
C ALA A 136 9.84 -9.88 -5.28
N ALA A 137 9.99 -8.94 -6.22
CA ALA A 137 11.17 -8.08 -6.30
C ALA A 137 11.20 -6.99 -5.20
N ALA A 138 10.07 -6.62 -4.60
CA ALA A 138 9.97 -5.61 -3.54
C ALA A 138 10.25 -6.19 -2.15
N SER A 139 10.67 -5.36 -1.19
CA SER A 139 10.90 -5.77 0.21
C SER A 139 9.60 -6.08 0.95
N SER A 140 8.57 -5.38 0.59
CA SER A 140 7.21 -5.51 1.09
C SER A 140 6.23 -5.17 -0.03
N SER A 141 5.03 -5.73 0.04
CA SER A 141 3.99 -5.53 -0.97
C SER A 141 2.70 -5.08 -0.31
N ILE A 142 2.14 -3.98 -0.80
CA ILE A 142 0.79 -3.54 -0.50
C ILE A 142 -0.08 -4.00 -1.65
N MET A 143 -1.06 -4.82 -1.37
CA MET A 143 -2.00 -5.36 -2.35
C MET A 143 -3.36 -4.72 -2.11
N ILE A 144 -3.82 -3.96 -3.08
CA ILE A 144 -5.11 -3.29 -3.07
C ILE A 144 -6.04 -4.08 -3.98
N SER A 145 -7.15 -4.55 -3.43
CA SER A 145 -8.21 -5.23 -4.18
C SER A 145 -9.41 -4.30 -4.32
N SER A 146 -9.87 -4.08 -5.53
CA SER A 146 -11.11 -3.35 -5.79
C SER A 146 -12.34 -4.27 -5.68
N TRP A 147 -13.54 -3.69 -5.67
CA TRP A 147 -14.76 -4.46 -5.75
C TRP A 147 -14.85 -5.25 -7.06
N ASN A 148 -15.20 -6.52 -6.96
CA ASN A 148 -15.46 -7.35 -8.12
C ASN A 148 -16.93 -7.23 -8.56
N PRO A 149 -17.20 -7.30 -9.87
CA PRO A 149 -18.57 -7.42 -10.39
C PRO A 149 -19.27 -8.68 -9.84
N VAL A 150 -20.55 -8.57 -9.54
CA VAL A 150 -21.36 -9.70 -9.04
C VAL A 150 -22.00 -10.43 -10.22
N MET A 151 -21.69 -11.72 -10.37
CA MET A 151 -22.25 -12.59 -11.42
C MET A 151 -23.59 -13.20 -10.98
N GLY A 152 -24.42 -13.56 -11.97
CA GLY A 152 -25.71 -14.22 -11.73
C GLY A 152 -26.82 -13.30 -11.24
N ASP A 153 -26.49 -12.13 -10.74
CA ASP A 153 -27.46 -11.12 -10.36
C ASP A 153 -27.66 -10.11 -11.49
N ARG A 154 -28.80 -10.23 -12.18
CA ARG A 154 -29.20 -9.31 -13.26
C ARG A 154 -29.78 -7.99 -12.75
N LYS A 155 -29.94 -7.82 -11.44
CA LYS A 155 -30.38 -6.57 -10.85
C LYS A 155 -29.25 -5.56 -10.91
N LEU A 156 -29.64 -4.31 -11.01
CA LEU A 156 -28.70 -3.21 -10.91
C LEU A 156 -28.30 -3.04 -9.44
N ASN A 157 -27.02 -3.17 -9.17
CA ASN A 157 -26.43 -2.87 -7.86
C ASN A 157 -25.86 -1.44 -7.91
N LEU A 158 -26.39 -0.55 -7.08
CA LEU A 158 -25.98 0.85 -7.00
C LEU A 158 -25.51 1.17 -5.60
N THR A 159 -24.35 1.81 -5.49
CA THR A 159 -23.92 2.50 -4.27
C THR A 159 -23.58 3.94 -4.62
N ALA A 160 -24.21 4.89 -3.95
CA ALA A 160 -23.89 6.31 -4.07
C ALA A 160 -23.47 6.84 -2.69
N LYS A 161 -22.43 7.67 -2.64
CA LYS A 161 -21.94 8.30 -1.41
C LYS A 161 -21.62 9.76 -1.68
N LEU A 162 -21.95 10.63 -0.73
CA LEU A 162 -21.51 12.01 -0.70
C LEU A 162 -20.80 12.25 0.63
N THR A 163 -19.58 12.76 0.57
CA THR A 163 -18.83 13.20 1.76
C THR A 163 -18.60 14.71 1.67
N ALA A 164 -18.86 15.42 2.75
CA ALA A 164 -18.51 16.83 2.92
C ALA A 164 -17.67 17.00 4.19
N GLY A 165 -16.77 17.99 4.21
CA GLY A 165 -15.90 18.18 5.35
C GLY A 165 -15.31 19.57 5.46
N ALA A 166 -14.44 19.74 6.46
CA ALA A 166 -13.73 20.98 6.69
C ALA A 166 -12.88 21.39 5.47
N PHE A 167 -12.55 22.67 5.38
CA PHE A 167 -11.71 23.27 4.34
C PHE A 167 -12.26 23.12 2.92
N GLY A 168 -13.61 23.14 2.77
CA GLY A 168 -14.27 23.00 1.49
C GLY A 168 -14.19 21.61 0.86
N TYR A 169 -13.95 20.57 1.66
CA TYR A 169 -13.87 19.20 1.15
C TYR A 169 -15.25 18.69 0.72
N VAL A 170 -15.34 18.23 -0.51
CA VAL A 170 -16.53 17.57 -1.08
C VAL A 170 -16.08 16.40 -1.95
N SER A 171 -16.68 15.21 -1.72
CA SER A 171 -16.35 14.00 -2.47
C SER A 171 -17.59 13.16 -2.77
N PRO A 172 -18.22 13.31 -3.95
CA PRO A 172 -19.19 12.38 -4.46
C PRO A 172 -18.53 11.09 -4.97
N TYR A 173 -19.20 9.96 -4.77
CA TYR A 173 -18.80 8.63 -5.25
C TYR A 173 -20.02 7.88 -5.77
N ILE A 174 -19.83 7.14 -6.84
CA ILE A 174 -20.84 6.23 -7.41
C ILE A 174 -20.19 4.90 -7.80
N ARG A 175 -20.90 3.82 -7.54
CA ARG A 175 -20.57 2.46 -8.00
C ARG A 175 -21.84 1.81 -8.54
N VAL A 176 -21.78 1.35 -9.79
CA VAL A 176 -22.91 0.73 -10.49
C VAL A 176 -22.43 -0.54 -11.16
N GLY A 177 -23.16 -1.63 -11.00
CA GLY A 177 -22.80 -2.90 -11.64
C GLY A 177 -24.00 -3.83 -11.79
N SER A 178 -23.85 -4.80 -12.67
CA SER A 178 -24.86 -5.84 -12.93
C SER A 178 -24.24 -7.06 -13.56
N GLY A 179 -24.87 -8.20 -13.37
CA GLY A 179 -24.58 -9.42 -14.12
C GLY A 179 -25.19 -9.40 -15.53
N ILE A 180 -24.50 -9.99 -16.47
CA ILE A 180 -24.97 -10.24 -17.84
C ILE A 180 -25.04 -11.76 -18.04
N GLY A 181 -26.25 -12.33 -17.93
CA GLY A 181 -26.40 -13.78 -17.85
C GLY A 181 -25.75 -14.34 -16.58
N ASP A 182 -25.31 -15.59 -16.65
CA ASP A 182 -24.80 -16.32 -15.48
C ASP A 182 -23.26 -16.26 -15.36
N ASN A 183 -22.58 -15.83 -16.43
CA ASN A 183 -21.13 -15.94 -16.57
C ASN A 183 -20.39 -14.65 -16.86
N MET A 184 -21.08 -13.52 -16.96
CA MET A 184 -20.48 -12.20 -17.17
C MET A 184 -21.02 -11.22 -16.15
N ALA A 185 -20.21 -10.23 -15.81
CA ALA A 185 -20.62 -9.11 -15.00
C ALA A 185 -19.75 -7.88 -15.26
N TRP A 186 -20.30 -6.71 -15.03
CA TRP A 186 -19.60 -5.43 -15.16
C TRP A 186 -19.80 -4.58 -13.90
N LEU A 187 -18.83 -3.73 -13.64
CA LEU A 187 -18.85 -2.76 -12.55
C LEU A 187 -18.20 -1.48 -13.03
N PHE A 188 -18.89 -0.38 -12.85
CA PHE A 188 -18.38 0.97 -13.08
C PHE A 188 -18.29 1.71 -11.75
N THR A 189 -17.21 2.44 -11.52
CA THR A 189 -17.03 3.32 -10.37
C THR A 189 -16.51 4.67 -10.80
N GLY A 190 -16.93 5.72 -10.10
CA GLY A 190 -16.43 7.07 -10.30
C GLY A 190 -16.47 7.84 -9.01
N ASP A 191 -15.46 8.67 -8.80
CA ASP A 191 -15.39 9.63 -7.71
C ASP A 191 -14.72 10.93 -8.13
N TYR A 192 -15.02 11.96 -7.39
CA TYR A 192 -14.42 13.27 -7.52
C TYR A 192 -14.11 13.82 -6.13
N ILE A 193 -13.01 14.54 -5.99
CA ILE A 193 -12.61 15.21 -4.76
C ILE A 193 -12.29 16.66 -5.08
N HIS A 194 -12.97 17.57 -4.40
CA HIS A 194 -12.62 18.97 -4.32
C HIS A 194 -12.28 19.35 -2.88
N SER A 195 -11.23 20.16 -2.68
CA SER A 195 -10.95 20.79 -1.39
C SER A 195 -10.13 22.05 -1.57
N ASN A 196 -10.51 23.12 -0.88
CA ASN A 196 -9.67 24.33 -0.78
C ASN A 196 -8.41 24.08 0.07
N ASN A 197 -8.45 23.09 0.97
CA ASN A 197 -7.34 22.67 1.82
C ASN A 197 -6.61 23.82 2.56
N ASN A 198 -7.32 24.91 2.82
CA ASN A 198 -6.80 26.18 3.32
C ASN A 198 -6.84 26.30 4.86
N TYR A 199 -6.37 25.27 5.55
CA TYR A 199 -6.33 25.20 7.01
C TYR A 199 -5.35 26.20 7.64
N THR A 200 -5.59 26.52 8.91
CA THR A 200 -4.70 27.35 9.72
C THR A 200 -3.60 26.50 10.36
N PHE A 201 -2.40 27.04 10.44
CA PHE A 201 -1.27 26.44 11.12
C PHE A 201 -0.49 27.49 11.91
N SER A 202 0.48 27.07 12.70
CA SER A 202 1.27 27.94 13.57
C SER A 202 2.76 27.75 13.32
N ILE A 203 3.50 28.85 13.23
CA ILE A 203 4.96 28.87 13.07
C ILE A 203 5.58 29.53 14.31
N PRO A 204 6.56 28.90 14.98
CA PRO A 204 7.31 29.54 16.06
C PRO A 204 8.13 30.75 15.55
N ASN A 205 8.08 31.84 16.28
CA ASN A 205 8.87 33.06 16.04
C ASN A 205 9.48 33.55 17.36
N GLY A 206 10.62 33.01 17.73
CA GLY A 206 11.22 33.23 19.03
C GLY A 206 10.34 32.72 20.18
N SER A 207 9.89 33.59 21.06
CA SER A 207 8.95 33.29 22.16
C SER A 207 7.47 33.33 21.73
N GLU A 208 7.18 33.86 20.54
CA GLU A 208 5.82 34.01 20.02
C GLU A 208 5.48 32.92 19.02
N THR A 209 4.20 32.82 18.73
CA THR A 209 3.68 31.89 17.70
C THR A 209 2.81 32.68 16.72
N VAL A 210 3.23 32.70 15.47
CA VAL A 210 2.48 33.33 14.38
C VAL A 210 1.48 32.31 13.81
N LYS A 211 0.21 32.71 13.72
CA LYS A 211 -0.83 31.92 13.05
C LYS A 211 -0.94 32.37 11.59
N GLU A 212 -0.83 31.43 10.69
CA GLU A 212 -1.00 31.65 9.26
C GLU A 212 -2.05 30.70 8.67
N ARG A 213 -2.48 30.97 7.46
CA ARG A 213 -3.41 30.14 6.72
C ARG A 213 -2.71 29.58 5.48
N ARG A 214 -2.89 28.26 5.21
CA ARG A 214 -2.37 27.63 4.02
C ARG A 214 -2.96 28.27 2.78
N SER A 215 -2.13 28.77 1.88
CA SER A 215 -2.48 29.31 0.55
C SER A 215 -2.00 28.34 -0.53
N ASN A 216 -2.48 28.51 -1.75
CA ASN A 216 -2.09 27.69 -2.91
C ASN A 216 -2.13 26.17 -2.62
N SER A 217 -3.25 25.69 -2.06
CA SER A 217 -3.35 24.32 -1.52
C SER A 217 -4.59 23.55 -2.00
N ASP A 218 -5.39 24.15 -2.86
CA ASP A 218 -6.59 23.53 -3.40
C ASP A 218 -6.28 22.36 -4.32
N ILE A 219 -7.25 21.45 -4.41
CA ILE A 219 -7.15 20.21 -5.18
C ILE A 219 -8.48 19.88 -5.84
N ASP A 220 -8.36 19.41 -7.07
CA ASP A 220 -9.43 18.80 -7.87
C ASP A 220 -8.93 17.47 -8.44
N ASN A 221 -9.55 16.37 -8.02
CA ASN A 221 -9.23 15.02 -8.49
C ASN A 221 -10.47 14.34 -9.03
N GLY A 222 -10.35 13.70 -10.17
CA GLY A 222 -11.38 12.81 -10.73
C GLY A 222 -10.83 11.42 -10.96
N HIS A 223 -11.62 10.41 -10.68
CA HIS A 223 -11.27 9.01 -10.85
C HIS A 223 -12.43 8.22 -11.46
N ILE A 224 -12.13 7.36 -12.43
CA ILE A 224 -13.09 6.49 -13.10
C ILE A 224 -12.47 5.10 -13.28
N GLU A 225 -13.24 4.06 -12.96
CA GLU A 225 -12.89 2.68 -13.27
C GLU A 225 -14.05 1.95 -13.95
N ALA A 226 -13.69 1.05 -14.86
CA ALA A 226 -14.60 0.07 -15.43
C ALA A 226 -13.99 -1.33 -15.30
N ASN A 227 -14.74 -2.25 -14.72
CA ASN A 227 -14.35 -3.64 -14.52
C ASN A 227 -15.32 -4.54 -15.27
N PHE A 228 -14.79 -5.51 -15.99
CA PHE A 228 -15.55 -6.56 -16.65
C PHE A 228 -14.98 -7.90 -16.25
N GLN A 229 -15.85 -8.81 -15.86
CA GLN A 229 -15.49 -10.19 -15.54
C GLN A 229 -16.28 -11.16 -16.42
N TRP A 230 -15.58 -12.15 -16.96
CA TRP A 230 -16.17 -13.22 -17.75
C TRP A 230 -15.64 -14.59 -17.30
N LYS A 231 -16.54 -15.51 -17.03
CA LYS A 231 -16.27 -16.92 -16.74
C LYS A 231 -16.79 -17.77 -17.90
N PRO A 232 -15.98 -17.97 -18.97
CA PRO A 232 -16.43 -18.78 -20.12
C PRO A 232 -16.81 -20.20 -19.73
N ASN A 233 -16.24 -20.70 -18.64
CA ASN A 233 -16.54 -22.02 -18.06
C ASN A 233 -16.17 -21.98 -16.55
N SER A 234 -16.40 -23.12 -15.85
CA SER A 234 -16.15 -23.23 -14.39
C SER A 234 -14.67 -23.19 -13.98
N ILE A 235 -13.74 -23.33 -14.92
CA ILE A 235 -12.29 -23.39 -14.64
C ILE A 235 -11.52 -22.18 -15.13
N SER A 236 -12.18 -21.26 -15.84
CA SER A 236 -11.52 -20.09 -16.45
C SER A 236 -12.20 -18.79 -16.04
N THR A 237 -11.40 -17.77 -15.80
CA THR A 237 -11.87 -16.41 -15.49
C THR A 237 -11.03 -15.39 -16.24
N LEU A 238 -11.68 -14.49 -16.97
CA LEU A 238 -11.09 -13.30 -17.57
C LEU A 238 -11.59 -12.09 -16.78
N ASN A 239 -10.65 -11.26 -16.32
CA ASN A 239 -10.94 -9.95 -15.75
C ASN A 239 -10.30 -8.89 -16.63
N VAL A 240 -11.06 -7.85 -16.96
CA VAL A 240 -10.57 -6.68 -17.71
C VAL A 240 -10.89 -5.45 -16.89
N LYS A 241 -9.91 -4.58 -16.74
CA LYS A 241 -10.05 -3.31 -16.02
C LYS A 241 -9.54 -2.17 -16.86
N TYR A 242 -10.26 -1.07 -16.83
CA TYR A 242 -9.82 0.25 -17.27
C TYR A 242 -9.82 1.20 -16.07
N TYR A 243 -8.78 2.02 -15.95
CA TYR A 243 -8.59 3.01 -14.90
C TYR A 243 -8.22 4.35 -15.52
N TYR A 244 -8.84 5.42 -15.07
CA TYR A 244 -8.52 6.79 -15.42
C TYR A 244 -8.51 7.67 -14.17
N PHE A 245 -7.47 8.49 -14.05
CA PHE A 245 -7.30 9.47 -12.98
C PHE A 245 -6.81 10.79 -13.56
N ASP A 246 -7.43 11.87 -13.16
CA ASP A 246 -7.07 13.24 -13.49
C ASP A 246 -7.01 14.07 -12.22
N SER A 247 -5.92 14.78 -12.00
CA SER A 247 -5.68 15.61 -10.82
C SER A 247 -5.07 16.93 -11.19
N PHE A 248 -5.65 18.00 -10.70
CA PHE A 248 -5.02 19.31 -10.66
C PHE A 248 -4.90 19.76 -9.20
N ARG A 249 -3.70 20.09 -8.76
CA ARG A 249 -3.45 20.55 -7.41
C ARG A 249 -2.46 21.69 -7.39
N HIS A 250 -2.77 22.69 -6.62
CA HIS A 250 -1.81 23.69 -6.21
C HIS A 250 -0.96 23.14 -5.07
N LEU A 251 0.32 23.52 -5.04
CA LEU A 251 1.28 23.06 -4.04
C LEU A 251 1.68 24.22 -3.17
N PRO A 252 1.37 24.17 -1.86
CA PRO A 252 1.59 25.30 -0.98
C PRO A 252 3.07 25.54 -0.63
N GLY A 253 3.99 24.66 -1.06
CA GLY A 253 5.39 24.76 -0.70
C GLY A 253 5.67 24.57 0.81
N PRO A 254 6.92 24.71 1.25
CA PRO A 254 7.28 24.71 2.66
C PRO A 254 6.76 25.96 3.36
N ALA A 255 6.21 25.81 4.57
CA ALA A 255 5.80 26.94 5.42
C ALA A 255 7.05 27.65 5.96
N ILE A 256 7.24 28.90 5.57
CA ILE A 256 8.35 29.77 5.99
C ILE A 256 7.75 31.04 6.59
N LEU A 257 8.24 31.45 7.73
CA LEU A 257 7.78 32.66 8.44
C LEU A 257 7.84 33.88 7.52
N TYR A 258 6.71 34.62 7.41
CA TYR A 258 6.53 35.79 6.54
C TYR A 258 6.75 35.54 5.03
N ASN A 259 6.80 34.27 4.59
CA ASN A 259 6.87 33.89 3.19
C ASN A 259 6.01 32.64 2.94
N ASN A 260 4.71 32.83 2.90
CA ASN A 260 3.72 31.76 2.70
C ASN A 260 3.11 31.82 1.29
N GLU A 261 3.77 32.49 0.36
CA GLU A 261 3.36 32.56 -1.03
C GLU A 261 4.04 31.46 -1.84
N SER A 262 3.27 30.63 -2.51
CA SER A 262 3.72 29.63 -3.46
C SER A 262 2.90 29.78 -4.74
N HIS A 263 3.53 29.57 -5.89
CA HIS A 263 2.89 29.57 -7.20
C HIS A 263 3.10 28.23 -7.92
N GLU A 264 3.35 27.21 -7.12
CA GLU A 264 3.57 25.85 -7.61
C GLU A 264 2.24 25.16 -7.92
N ALA A 265 2.20 24.45 -9.04
CA ALA A 265 1.05 23.63 -9.42
C ALA A 265 1.50 22.30 -10.04
N LEU A 266 0.69 21.27 -9.84
CA LEU A 266 0.91 19.94 -10.36
C LEU A 266 -0.34 19.43 -11.07
N LYS A 267 -0.21 19.10 -12.35
CA LYS A 267 -1.22 18.40 -13.14
C LYS A 267 -0.77 16.96 -13.37
N ASP A 268 -1.56 16.01 -12.90
CA ASP A 268 -1.33 14.58 -13.07
C ASP A 268 -2.47 13.95 -13.86
N VAL A 269 -2.13 13.17 -14.90
CA VAL A 269 -3.08 12.29 -15.57
C VAL A 269 -2.48 10.89 -15.59
N ASN A 270 -3.24 9.90 -15.16
CA ASN A 270 -2.82 8.51 -15.22
C ASN A 270 -3.96 7.65 -15.77
N MET A 271 -3.65 6.79 -16.74
CA MET A 271 -4.59 5.80 -17.23
C MET A 271 -3.89 4.47 -17.47
N PHE A 272 -4.60 3.40 -17.18
CA PHE A 272 -4.14 2.06 -17.56
C PHE A 272 -5.29 1.14 -17.93
N GLY A 273 -4.98 0.22 -18.82
CA GLY A 273 -5.78 -0.95 -19.09
C GLY A 273 -5.05 -2.20 -18.66
N GLN A 274 -5.73 -3.13 -18.00
CA GLN A 274 -5.19 -4.44 -17.66
C GLN A 274 -6.19 -5.54 -17.94
N ALA A 275 -5.68 -6.72 -18.35
CA ALA A 275 -6.45 -7.92 -18.53
C ALA A 275 -5.74 -9.10 -17.88
N SER A 276 -6.44 -9.89 -17.11
CA SER A 276 -5.92 -11.11 -16.50
C SER A 276 -6.80 -12.30 -16.87
N TYR A 277 -6.17 -13.35 -17.34
CA TYR A 277 -6.82 -14.63 -17.66
C TYR A 277 -6.23 -15.73 -16.81
N ARG A 278 -7.07 -16.34 -15.97
CA ARG A 278 -6.69 -17.46 -15.11
C ARG A 278 -7.49 -18.68 -15.52
N THR A 279 -6.81 -19.82 -15.71
CA THR A 279 -7.46 -21.08 -16.07
C THR A 279 -6.75 -22.28 -15.46
N ARG A 280 -7.49 -23.35 -15.24
CA ARG A 280 -6.97 -24.65 -14.86
C ARG A 280 -6.81 -25.51 -16.13
N LEU A 281 -5.57 -25.78 -16.53
CA LEU A 281 -5.26 -26.55 -17.74
C LEU A 281 -5.49 -28.05 -17.52
N SER A 282 -5.24 -28.54 -16.31
CA SER A 282 -5.43 -29.94 -15.92
C SER A 282 -5.66 -30.05 -14.41
N LYS A 283 -5.74 -31.25 -13.87
CA LYS A 283 -5.86 -31.50 -12.42
C LYS A 283 -4.65 -30.97 -11.65
N ILE A 284 -3.49 -30.89 -12.27
CA ILE A 284 -2.21 -30.50 -11.64
C ILE A 284 -1.67 -29.15 -12.13
N PHE A 285 -2.12 -28.65 -13.29
CA PHE A 285 -1.60 -27.41 -13.88
C PHE A 285 -2.65 -26.30 -13.92
N SER A 286 -2.27 -25.11 -13.47
CA SER A 286 -3.03 -23.86 -13.60
C SER A 286 -2.17 -22.78 -14.21
N LEU A 287 -2.76 -21.94 -15.07
CA LEU A 287 -2.11 -20.86 -15.78
C LEU A 287 -2.76 -19.53 -15.39
N ASN A 288 -1.95 -18.51 -15.19
CA ASN A 288 -2.37 -17.12 -15.02
C ASN A 288 -1.54 -16.24 -15.95
N ILE A 289 -2.21 -15.51 -16.84
CA ILE A 289 -1.59 -14.55 -17.75
C ILE A 289 -2.17 -13.18 -17.41
N LEU A 290 -1.32 -12.15 -17.33
CA LEU A 290 -1.75 -10.78 -17.14
C LEU A 290 -0.97 -9.87 -18.07
N GLY A 291 -1.70 -8.96 -18.73
CA GLY A 291 -1.16 -7.86 -19.51
C GLY A 291 -1.64 -6.52 -18.96
N LYS A 292 -0.77 -5.51 -18.95
CA LYS A 292 -1.11 -4.15 -18.53
C LYS A 292 -0.38 -3.15 -19.41
N PHE A 293 -1.08 -2.10 -19.82
CA PHE A 293 -0.48 -0.91 -20.40
C PHE A 293 -0.85 0.30 -19.55
N ASN A 294 0.17 1.04 -19.11
CA ASN A 294 0.02 2.26 -18.31
C ASN A 294 0.60 3.45 -19.07
N TRP A 295 -0.14 4.55 -19.07
CA TRP A 295 0.30 5.85 -19.56
C TRP A 295 0.06 6.89 -18.47
N SER A 296 1.06 7.72 -18.20
CA SER A 296 0.91 8.83 -17.26
C SER A 296 1.58 10.09 -17.79
N LYS A 297 0.98 11.23 -17.47
CA LYS A 297 1.50 12.56 -17.76
C LYS A 297 1.51 13.38 -16.50
N ASN A 298 2.66 13.96 -16.20
CA ASN A 298 2.88 14.83 -15.08
C ASN A 298 3.43 16.16 -15.56
N ARG A 299 2.87 17.27 -15.11
CA ARG A 299 3.36 18.61 -15.39
C ARG A 299 3.44 19.40 -14.09
N TYR A 300 4.66 19.73 -13.69
CA TYR A 300 4.94 20.62 -12.56
C TYR A 300 5.27 22.00 -13.10
N THR A 301 4.63 23.03 -12.55
CA THR A 301 4.90 24.43 -12.85
C THR A 301 5.17 25.20 -11.56
N ASP A 302 6.18 26.08 -11.60
CA ASP A 302 6.44 27.06 -10.55
C ASP A 302 6.70 28.42 -11.19
N ARG A 303 5.92 29.42 -10.82
CA ARG A 303 6.05 30.80 -11.32
C ARG A 303 6.75 31.66 -10.29
N ASP A 304 8.06 31.81 -10.46
CA ASP A 304 8.90 32.57 -9.53
C ASP A 304 9.99 33.30 -10.32
N GLY A 305 10.28 34.53 -9.96
CA GLY A 305 11.33 35.35 -10.58
C GLY A 305 12.76 34.77 -10.47
N LYS A 306 12.97 33.75 -9.63
CA LYS A 306 14.25 33.02 -9.55
C LYS A 306 14.56 32.17 -10.80
N TYR A 307 13.55 31.87 -11.63
CA TYR A 307 13.73 31.07 -12.85
C TYR A 307 13.98 31.95 -14.08
N PRO A 308 14.80 31.52 -15.04
CA PRO A 308 14.93 32.17 -16.32
C PRO A 308 13.56 32.24 -17.03
N GLY A 309 13.11 33.45 -17.39
CA GLY A 309 11.79 33.68 -17.98
C GLY A 309 10.63 33.64 -16.96
N GLY A 310 10.91 33.60 -15.65
CA GLY A 310 9.91 33.68 -14.59
C GLY A 310 9.07 32.41 -14.38
N VAL A 311 9.38 31.29 -15.06
CA VAL A 311 8.60 30.03 -14.96
C VAL A 311 9.51 28.83 -15.07
N LEU A 312 9.36 27.89 -14.13
CA LEU A 312 9.80 26.50 -14.29
C LEU A 312 8.61 25.67 -14.77
N ASP A 313 8.76 24.94 -15.88
CA ASP A 313 7.72 24.07 -16.46
C ASP A 313 8.34 22.72 -16.80
N ASN A 314 8.23 21.78 -15.89
CA ASN A 314 8.71 20.41 -16.07
C ASN A 314 7.59 19.49 -16.53
N ARG A 315 7.82 18.78 -17.62
CA ARG A 315 6.83 17.88 -18.26
C ARG A 315 7.42 16.50 -18.38
N TYR A 316 6.63 15.52 -17.96
CA TYR A 316 7.00 14.12 -18.00
C TYR A 316 5.84 13.30 -18.56
N ILE A 317 6.17 12.37 -19.45
CA ILE A 317 5.25 11.33 -19.94
C ILE A 317 5.92 10.00 -19.71
N GLN A 318 5.28 9.12 -18.98
CA GLN A 318 5.74 7.75 -18.73
C GLN A 318 4.83 6.75 -19.42
N ARG A 319 5.41 5.68 -19.96
CA ARG A 319 4.67 4.54 -20.49
C ARG A 319 5.27 3.26 -19.90
N GLU A 320 4.40 2.33 -19.56
CA GLU A 320 4.78 0.99 -19.15
C GLU A 320 3.93 -0.04 -19.92
N ALA A 321 4.59 -0.92 -20.65
CA ALA A 321 3.98 -2.14 -21.17
C ALA A 321 4.46 -3.31 -20.31
N TYR A 322 3.54 -4.05 -19.69
CA TYR A 322 3.84 -5.14 -18.77
C TYR A 322 3.07 -6.40 -19.18
N ALA A 323 3.76 -7.52 -19.23
CA ALA A 323 3.17 -8.83 -19.44
C ALA A 323 3.79 -9.85 -18.47
N THR A 324 2.97 -10.73 -17.94
CA THR A 324 3.38 -11.84 -17.07
C THR A 324 2.63 -13.10 -17.38
N ALA A 325 3.31 -14.24 -17.25
CA ALA A 325 2.72 -15.57 -17.31
C ALA A 325 3.24 -16.37 -16.12
N SER A 326 2.32 -16.93 -15.33
CA SER A 326 2.63 -17.77 -14.18
C SER A 326 1.98 -19.14 -14.38
N LEU A 327 2.78 -20.20 -14.24
CA LEU A 327 2.35 -21.59 -14.30
C LEU A 327 2.47 -22.21 -12.91
N LEU A 328 1.38 -22.73 -12.37
CA LEU A 328 1.33 -23.47 -11.11
C LEU A 328 1.21 -24.96 -11.40
N CYS A 329 2.02 -25.78 -10.73
CA CYS A 329 1.98 -27.23 -10.76
C CYS A 329 1.77 -27.76 -9.35
N VAL A 330 0.75 -28.57 -9.13
CA VAL A 330 0.45 -29.26 -7.85
C VAL A 330 0.53 -30.77 -8.09
N PRO A 331 1.74 -31.36 -8.11
CA PRO A 331 1.94 -32.75 -8.48
C PRO A 331 1.37 -33.73 -7.45
N VAL A 332 1.45 -33.38 -6.18
CA VAL A 332 0.92 -34.16 -5.05
C VAL A 332 0.32 -33.23 -3.99
N SER A 333 -0.56 -33.77 -3.17
CA SER A 333 -1.14 -33.01 -2.07
C SER A 333 -0.06 -32.42 -1.16
N GLY A 334 -0.15 -31.11 -0.90
CA GLY A 334 0.80 -30.38 -0.05
C GLY A 334 2.02 -29.81 -0.77
N LEU A 335 2.41 -30.27 -1.96
CA LEU A 335 3.52 -29.69 -2.75
C LEU A 335 2.97 -28.89 -3.92
N SER A 336 3.35 -27.63 -3.97
CA SER A 336 3.06 -26.72 -5.08
C SER A 336 4.37 -26.12 -5.61
N LEU A 337 4.51 -26.13 -6.92
CA LEU A 337 5.64 -25.53 -7.64
C LEU A 337 5.08 -24.47 -8.58
N SER A 338 5.75 -23.34 -8.74
CA SER A 338 5.35 -22.39 -9.77
C SER A 338 6.55 -21.77 -10.48
N TYR A 339 6.34 -21.45 -11.73
CA TYR A 339 7.24 -20.65 -12.54
C TYR A 339 6.51 -19.41 -13.02
N ALA A 340 7.12 -18.24 -12.83
CA ALA A 340 6.59 -16.96 -13.28
C ALA A 340 7.62 -16.27 -14.19
N PHE A 341 7.17 -15.79 -15.32
CA PHE A 341 7.95 -15.00 -16.27
C PHE A 341 7.29 -13.65 -16.46
N ASP A 342 8.03 -12.58 -16.23
CA ASP A 342 7.57 -11.20 -16.38
C ASP A 342 8.48 -10.45 -17.35
N TYR A 343 7.89 -9.70 -18.24
CA TYR A 343 8.55 -8.70 -19.06
C TYR A 343 7.87 -7.35 -18.91
N PHE A 344 8.65 -6.31 -18.70
CA PHE A 344 8.12 -4.95 -18.71
C PHE A 344 9.11 -3.98 -19.35
N TYR A 345 8.55 -3.11 -20.17
CA TYR A 345 9.20 -2.00 -20.83
C TYR A 345 8.71 -0.70 -20.23
N ASN A 346 9.63 0.15 -19.83
CA ASN A 346 9.34 1.49 -19.29
C ASN A 346 10.07 2.54 -20.10
N ASP A 347 9.38 3.60 -20.48
CA ASP A 347 10.01 4.80 -21.05
C ASP A 347 9.59 6.06 -20.29
N LEU A 348 10.44 7.07 -20.34
CA LEU A 348 10.19 8.40 -19.82
C LEU A 348 10.52 9.42 -20.91
N HIS A 349 9.55 10.25 -21.24
CA HIS A 349 9.75 11.45 -22.04
C HIS A 349 9.70 12.68 -21.16
N SER A 350 10.70 13.54 -21.21
CA SER A 350 10.74 14.79 -20.47
C SER A 350 11.20 15.95 -21.34
N ASN A 351 11.04 17.16 -20.84
CA ASN A 351 11.63 18.37 -21.43
C ASN A 351 12.95 18.77 -20.76
N LEU A 352 13.59 17.84 -20.04
CA LEU A 352 14.93 18.03 -19.49
C LEU A 352 15.95 18.20 -20.61
N LYS A 353 17.07 18.88 -20.31
CA LYS A 353 18.12 19.16 -21.31
C LYS A 353 18.90 17.92 -21.69
N GLN A 354 19.14 17.02 -20.75
CA GLN A 354 19.88 15.77 -20.93
C GLN A 354 19.00 14.60 -20.51
N HIS A 355 19.28 13.40 -21.06
CA HIS A 355 18.56 12.16 -20.75
C HIS A 355 17.03 12.32 -20.80
N ASN A 356 16.53 13.04 -21.79
CA ASN A 356 15.11 13.37 -21.89
C ASN A 356 14.23 12.20 -22.37
N ARG A 357 14.83 11.07 -22.78
CA ARG A 357 14.15 9.85 -23.29
C ARG A 357 14.81 8.56 -22.82
N PRO A 358 15.09 8.37 -21.52
CA PRO A 358 15.59 7.09 -21.05
C PRO A 358 14.51 6.02 -21.11
N HIS A 359 14.93 4.77 -21.34
CA HIS A 359 14.04 3.62 -21.28
C HIS A 359 14.73 2.41 -20.65
N ARG A 360 13.91 1.50 -20.13
CA ARG A 360 14.37 0.28 -19.45
C ARG A 360 13.59 -0.94 -19.93
N ASN A 361 14.32 -2.00 -20.30
CA ASN A 361 13.79 -3.35 -20.45
C ASN A 361 14.07 -4.16 -19.18
N SER A 362 13.07 -4.87 -18.70
CA SER A 362 13.17 -5.68 -17.48
C SER A 362 12.59 -7.06 -17.71
N ILE A 363 13.36 -8.09 -17.37
CA ILE A 363 12.94 -9.49 -17.43
C ILE A 363 13.13 -10.07 -16.03
N LEU A 364 12.07 -10.63 -15.48
CA LEU A 364 12.09 -11.31 -14.19
C LEU A 364 11.60 -12.75 -14.36
N GLN A 365 12.33 -13.68 -13.75
CA GLN A 365 11.96 -15.10 -13.76
C GLN A 365 11.97 -15.62 -12.32
N GLY A 366 10.83 -16.09 -11.86
CA GLY A 366 10.64 -16.65 -10.52
C GLY A 366 10.39 -18.14 -10.56
N LEU A 367 11.24 -18.91 -9.90
CA LEU A 367 11.00 -20.32 -9.60
C LEU A 367 10.63 -20.44 -8.13
N ASN A 368 9.47 -20.98 -7.82
CA ASN A 368 8.91 -21.00 -6.48
C ASN A 368 8.47 -22.42 -6.10
N ALA A 369 8.63 -22.76 -4.84
CA ALA A 369 8.14 -23.99 -4.25
C ALA A 369 7.43 -23.68 -2.92
N LYS A 370 6.31 -24.36 -2.68
CA LYS A 370 5.59 -24.33 -1.40
C LYS A 370 5.27 -25.77 -1.01
N TYR A 371 5.62 -26.10 0.22
CA TYR A 371 5.24 -27.35 0.85
C TYR A 371 4.39 -27.06 2.08
N HIS A 372 3.23 -27.68 2.16
CA HIS A 372 2.31 -27.56 3.30
C HIS A 372 1.96 -28.96 3.81
N TYR A 373 2.21 -29.17 5.08
CA TYR A 373 1.84 -30.41 5.75
C TYR A 373 1.29 -30.10 7.15
N ARG A 374 -0.01 -30.29 7.35
CA ARG A 374 -0.71 -30.12 8.63
C ARG A 374 -0.22 -28.90 9.46
N TRP A 375 0.81 -29.08 10.25
CA TRP A 375 1.38 -28.09 11.19
C TRP A 375 2.54 -27.29 10.63
N PHE A 376 2.96 -27.54 9.40
CA PHE A 376 4.16 -26.97 8.81
C PHE A 376 3.91 -26.43 7.41
N THR A 377 4.36 -25.22 7.14
CA THR A 377 4.41 -24.63 5.80
C THR A 377 5.79 -24.11 5.52
N ALA A 378 6.37 -24.48 4.38
CA ALA A 378 7.64 -23.95 3.91
C ALA A 378 7.49 -23.36 2.51
N THR A 379 8.18 -22.27 2.24
CA THR A 379 8.30 -21.67 0.91
C THR A 379 9.76 -21.45 0.56
N ALA A 380 10.10 -21.59 -0.70
CA ALA A 380 11.40 -21.26 -1.25
C ALA A 380 11.22 -20.60 -2.62
N ARG A 381 12.02 -19.59 -2.92
CA ARG A 381 11.98 -18.88 -4.21
C ARG A 381 13.37 -18.51 -4.67
N ALA A 382 13.60 -18.61 -5.97
CA ALA A 382 14.75 -18.04 -6.66
C ALA A 382 14.22 -17.06 -7.71
N LEU A 383 14.59 -15.79 -7.59
CA LEU A 383 14.20 -14.72 -8.52
C LEU A 383 15.43 -14.26 -9.31
N LEU A 384 15.45 -14.51 -10.61
CA LEU A 384 16.40 -13.95 -11.55
C LEU A 384 15.87 -12.65 -12.12
N SER A 385 16.61 -11.57 -11.97
CA SER A 385 16.27 -10.24 -12.48
C SER A 385 17.33 -9.78 -13.49
N VAL A 386 16.89 -9.38 -14.68
CA VAL A 386 17.71 -8.82 -15.74
C VAL A 386 17.15 -7.46 -16.12
N TYR A 387 17.97 -6.43 -15.98
CA TYR A 387 17.60 -5.04 -16.33
C TYR A 387 18.57 -4.50 -17.37
N GLN A 388 18.04 -3.79 -18.35
CA GLN A 388 18.79 -3.13 -19.40
C GLN A 388 18.31 -1.68 -19.50
N ASP A 389 19.16 -0.75 -19.06
CA ASP A 389 18.92 0.68 -19.11
C ASP A 389 19.55 1.29 -20.34
N PHE A 390 18.80 2.16 -20.98
CA PHE A 390 19.22 2.97 -22.12
C PHE A 390 19.04 4.44 -21.73
N PRO A 391 20.13 5.13 -21.35
CA PRO A 391 20.06 6.51 -20.86
C PRO A 391 19.53 7.53 -21.87
N GLY A 392 19.61 7.23 -23.17
CA GLY A 392 19.38 8.19 -24.25
C GLY A 392 20.69 8.92 -24.63
N ASP A 393 20.56 9.93 -25.50
CA ASP A 393 21.65 10.84 -25.91
C ASP A 393 22.92 10.13 -26.45
N GLY A 394 22.78 8.89 -26.98
CA GLY A 394 23.89 8.11 -27.53
C GLY A 394 24.79 7.41 -26.49
N GLU A 395 24.42 7.46 -25.21
CA GLU A 395 25.15 6.78 -24.15
C GLU A 395 25.03 5.26 -24.23
N LYS A 396 26.03 4.59 -23.66
CA LYS A 396 26.08 3.12 -23.67
C LYS A 396 25.00 2.50 -22.77
N LYS A 397 24.42 1.42 -23.25
CA LYS A 397 23.50 0.57 -22.49
C LYS A 397 24.17 0.06 -21.22
N ILE A 398 23.45 0.15 -20.10
CA ILE A 398 23.83 -0.38 -18.80
C ILE A 398 23.01 -1.65 -18.53
N SER A 399 23.65 -2.74 -18.15
CA SER A 399 22.96 -4.01 -17.86
C SER A 399 23.29 -4.52 -16.48
N HIS A 400 22.26 -4.96 -15.76
CA HIS A 400 22.40 -5.60 -14.45
C HIS A 400 21.64 -6.92 -14.43
N THR A 401 22.32 -7.96 -13.92
CA THR A 401 21.71 -9.28 -13.72
C THR A 401 21.93 -9.72 -12.28
N ARG A 402 20.88 -10.18 -11.63
CA ARG A 402 20.96 -10.64 -10.23
C ARG A 402 20.01 -11.79 -9.95
N LEU A 403 20.53 -12.81 -9.27
CA LEU A 403 19.74 -13.87 -8.65
C LEU A 403 19.54 -13.53 -7.16
N THR A 404 18.30 -13.51 -6.69
CA THR A 404 17.94 -13.26 -5.30
C THR A 404 17.11 -14.42 -4.75
N PRO A 405 17.62 -15.13 -3.71
CA PRO A 405 16.87 -16.20 -3.06
C PRO A 405 15.97 -15.64 -1.96
N SER A 406 14.88 -16.36 -1.69
CA SER A 406 14.09 -16.21 -0.46
C SER A 406 13.60 -17.56 0.04
N ALA A 407 13.39 -17.68 1.35
CA ALA A 407 12.83 -18.86 1.99
C ALA A 407 12.06 -18.47 3.24
N GLY A 408 11.00 -19.20 3.52
CA GLY A 408 10.20 -18.98 4.72
C GLY A 408 9.63 -20.27 5.26
N VAL A 409 9.47 -20.32 6.57
CA VAL A 409 8.81 -21.44 7.28
C VAL A 409 7.82 -20.90 8.29
N SER A 410 6.70 -21.57 8.43
CA SER A 410 5.71 -21.36 9.48
C SER A 410 5.34 -22.71 10.06
N PHE A 411 5.36 -22.85 11.37
CA PHE A 411 4.99 -24.09 12.02
C PHE A 411 4.13 -23.85 13.27
N GLN A 412 3.23 -24.78 13.52
CA GLN A 412 2.28 -24.81 14.62
C GLN A 412 2.74 -25.85 15.65
N PRO A 413 3.36 -25.45 16.78
CA PRO A 413 3.91 -26.40 17.76
C PRO A 413 2.81 -27.25 18.44
N TRP A 414 1.61 -26.68 18.62
CA TRP A 414 0.49 -27.33 19.28
C TRP A 414 -0.73 -27.35 18.36
N MET A 415 -1.11 -28.54 17.90
CA MET A 415 -2.22 -28.72 16.94
C MET A 415 -3.59 -28.26 17.45
N ASN A 416 -3.79 -28.17 18.74
CA ASN A 416 -5.03 -27.74 19.39
C ASN A 416 -5.15 -26.22 19.54
N GLN A 417 -4.06 -25.47 19.31
CA GLN A 417 -4.00 -24.01 19.44
C GLN A 417 -3.57 -23.39 18.11
N ASN A 418 -4.17 -22.28 17.75
CA ASN A 418 -3.73 -21.49 16.59
C ASN A 418 -2.54 -20.59 16.98
N PHE A 419 -1.44 -21.22 17.36
CA PHE A 419 -0.16 -20.56 17.65
C PHE A 419 0.85 -20.97 16.60
N PHE A 420 1.46 -19.96 15.94
CA PHE A 420 2.40 -20.19 14.86
C PHE A 420 3.70 -19.44 15.10
N ILE A 421 4.79 -20.10 14.81
CA ILE A 421 6.14 -19.54 14.78
C ILE A 421 6.57 -19.48 13.33
N ARG A 422 7.08 -18.34 12.89
CA ARG A 422 7.51 -18.13 11.52
C ARG A 422 8.91 -17.54 11.47
N LEU A 423 9.69 -17.98 10.46
CA LEU A 423 11.00 -17.46 10.13
C LEU A 423 11.05 -17.25 8.63
N ASN A 424 11.56 -16.12 8.17
CA ASN A 424 11.77 -15.91 6.75
C ASN A 424 13.04 -15.08 6.47
N TYR A 425 13.62 -15.37 5.31
CA TYR A 425 14.72 -14.65 4.71
C TYR A 425 14.36 -14.23 3.30
N LYS A 426 14.75 -13.01 2.90
CA LYS A 426 14.57 -12.51 1.54
C LYS A 426 15.75 -11.67 1.09
N GLY A 427 16.33 -12.05 -0.06
CA GLY A 427 17.23 -11.21 -0.82
C GLY A 427 16.43 -10.29 -1.77
N ILE A 428 16.81 -9.01 -1.86
CA ILE A 428 16.13 -8.00 -2.68
C ILE A 428 17.18 -7.24 -3.48
N PHE A 429 16.86 -6.96 -4.74
CA PHE A 429 17.66 -6.18 -5.67
C PHE A 429 16.82 -5.04 -6.24
N ARG A 430 17.22 -3.78 -5.97
CA ARG A 430 16.50 -2.59 -6.42
C ARG A 430 17.34 -1.78 -7.40
N MET A 431 16.81 -1.60 -8.60
CA MET A 431 17.38 -0.68 -9.58
C MET A 431 17.16 0.78 -9.17
N PRO A 432 18.10 1.70 -9.46
CA PRO A 432 17.85 3.12 -9.34
C PRO A 432 16.66 3.56 -10.23
N THR A 433 15.92 4.57 -9.79
CA THR A 433 14.83 5.18 -10.56
C THR A 433 15.36 6.13 -11.61
N PHE A 434 14.54 6.54 -12.56
CA PHE A 434 14.98 7.51 -13.58
C PHE A 434 15.29 8.89 -12.98
N ASN A 435 14.57 9.33 -11.96
CA ASN A 435 14.91 10.56 -11.25
C ASN A 435 16.26 10.45 -10.51
N GLU A 436 16.52 9.30 -9.87
CA GLU A 436 17.82 9.07 -9.20
C GLU A 436 18.99 9.07 -10.19
N LEU A 437 18.78 8.61 -11.42
CA LEU A 437 19.82 8.55 -12.46
C LEU A 437 19.93 9.82 -13.31
N TYR A 438 18.80 10.38 -13.76
CA TYR A 438 18.76 11.29 -14.91
C TYR A 438 18.16 12.67 -14.61
N PHE A 439 17.67 12.96 -13.41
CA PHE A 439 17.09 14.26 -13.12
C PHE A 439 18.17 15.36 -13.13
N ASP A 440 17.94 16.44 -13.87
CA ASP A 440 18.89 17.55 -14.02
C ASP A 440 19.41 18.05 -12.67
N HIS A 441 20.74 18.22 -12.56
CA HIS A 441 21.47 18.72 -11.38
C HIS A 441 21.34 17.89 -10.10
N PHE A 442 20.58 16.79 -10.11
CA PHE A 442 20.27 16.00 -8.94
C PHE A 442 20.61 14.51 -9.10
N GLY A 443 20.32 13.95 -10.27
CA GLY A 443 20.60 12.56 -10.61
C GLY A 443 22.08 12.26 -10.79
N SER A 444 22.42 10.96 -10.72
CA SER A 444 23.77 10.46 -10.97
C SER A 444 23.69 9.13 -11.72
N ILE A 445 24.25 9.11 -12.92
CA ILE A 445 24.29 7.91 -13.78
C ILE A 445 25.19 6.79 -13.23
N ASN A 446 26.06 7.12 -12.27
CA ASN A 446 27.01 6.19 -11.65
C ASN A 446 26.44 5.44 -10.45
N LEU A 447 25.14 5.50 -10.20
CA LEU A 447 24.53 4.81 -9.06
C LEU A 447 24.52 3.30 -9.26
N ASN A 448 24.96 2.60 -8.24
CA ASN A 448 24.85 1.16 -8.15
C ASN A 448 23.48 0.76 -7.61
N PRO A 449 22.91 -0.36 -8.08
CA PRO A 449 21.70 -0.93 -7.50
C PRO A 449 21.85 -1.24 -6.01
N GLU A 450 20.75 -1.09 -5.27
CA GLU A 450 20.70 -1.46 -3.85
C GLU A 450 20.50 -2.97 -3.69
N ILE A 451 21.19 -3.55 -2.71
CA ILE A 451 21.07 -4.96 -2.33
C ILE A 451 20.65 -5.03 -0.87
N THR A 452 19.49 -5.65 -0.62
CA THR A 452 18.95 -5.79 0.74
C THR A 452 18.86 -7.28 1.11
N ASN A 453 19.33 -7.62 2.31
CA ASN A 453 19.05 -8.89 2.96
C ASN A 453 18.09 -8.62 4.12
N GLN A 454 16.96 -9.31 4.12
CA GLN A 454 15.89 -9.14 5.09
C GLN A 454 15.68 -10.45 5.85
N PHE A 455 15.70 -10.39 7.18
CA PHE A 455 15.44 -11.51 8.09
C PHE A 455 14.26 -11.14 8.99
N ASN A 456 13.31 -12.04 9.15
CA ASN A 456 12.16 -11.87 10.02
C ASN A 456 11.95 -13.12 10.86
N ALA A 457 11.58 -12.92 12.12
CA ALA A 457 11.13 -13.96 13.03
C ALA A 457 9.84 -13.48 13.71
N GLY A 458 8.80 -14.28 13.70
CA GLY A 458 7.49 -13.85 14.20
C GLY A 458 6.75 -14.94 14.96
N LEU A 459 5.86 -14.47 15.82
CA LEU A 459 4.90 -15.28 16.59
C LEU A 459 3.51 -14.75 16.27
N THR A 460 2.57 -15.65 16.02
CA THR A 460 1.16 -15.29 15.85
C THR A 460 0.29 -16.22 16.67
N TYR A 461 -0.63 -15.63 17.40
CA TYR A 461 -1.62 -16.35 18.19
C TYR A 461 -3.02 -15.89 17.84
N ASN A 462 -3.88 -16.83 17.49
CA ASN A 462 -5.29 -16.57 17.26
C ASN A 462 -6.12 -17.45 18.20
N LEU A 463 -6.83 -16.81 19.12
CA LEU A 463 -7.70 -17.51 20.05
C LEU A 463 -8.98 -17.94 19.33
N LYS A 464 -9.35 -19.21 19.49
CA LYS A 464 -10.66 -19.71 19.03
C LYS A 464 -11.78 -18.97 19.75
N PRO A 465 -12.88 -18.62 19.08
CA PRO A 465 -14.00 -17.92 19.67
C PRO A 465 -14.51 -18.59 20.97
N GLN A 466 -14.79 -17.78 21.96
CA GLN A 466 -15.38 -18.18 23.25
C GLN A 466 -16.54 -17.25 23.58
N SER A 467 -17.32 -17.55 24.64
CA SER A 467 -18.49 -16.75 25.02
C SER A 467 -18.18 -15.28 25.33
N TRP A 468 -16.98 -14.99 25.85
CA TRP A 468 -16.54 -13.64 26.24
C TRP A 468 -15.67 -12.92 25.21
N ILE A 469 -15.19 -13.63 24.16
CA ILE A 469 -14.36 -13.08 23.10
C ILE A 469 -14.65 -13.78 21.77
N SER A 470 -15.04 -13.01 20.77
CA SER A 470 -15.36 -13.50 19.42
C SER A 470 -14.12 -13.67 18.56
N ASN A 471 -13.13 -12.81 18.75
CA ASN A 471 -11.86 -12.84 18.03
C ASN A 471 -10.74 -12.27 18.91
N LEU A 472 -9.59 -12.92 18.86
CA LEU A 472 -8.34 -12.37 19.35
C LEU A 472 -7.22 -12.83 18.43
N ASN A 473 -6.56 -11.87 17.81
CA ASN A 473 -5.38 -12.11 17.00
C ASN A 473 -4.23 -11.23 17.49
N VAL A 474 -3.13 -11.84 17.90
CA VAL A 474 -1.92 -11.16 18.36
C VAL A 474 -0.76 -11.61 17.50
N THR A 475 0.00 -10.65 17.00
CA THR A 475 1.18 -10.90 16.18
C THR A 475 2.35 -10.09 16.72
N VAL A 476 3.51 -10.72 16.83
CA VAL A 476 4.78 -10.10 17.22
C VAL A 476 5.83 -10.49 16.21
N ASP A 477 6.45 -9.51 15.54
CA ASP A 477 7.48 -9.72 14.53
C ASP A 477 8.74 -8.95 14.85
N GLY A 478 9.86 -9.65 15.03
CA GLY A 478 11.19 -9.07 15.04
C GLY A 478 11.81 -9.13 13.65
N TYR A 479 12.60 -8.13 13.28
CA TYR A 479 13.26 -8.09 11.99
C TYR A 479 14.66 -7.46 12.01
N PHE A 480 15.47 -7.86 11.03
CA PHE A 480 16.77 -7.26 10.74
C PHE A 480 16.97 -7.14 9.23
N ASN A 481 17.16 -5.92 8.74
CA ASN A 481 17.40 -5.60 7.33
C ASN A 481 18.78 -4.99 7.17
N ARG A 482 19.54 -5.48 6.20
CA ARG A 482 20.85 -4.94 5.84
C ARG A 482 20.86 -4.51 4.39
N VAL A 483 20.99 -3.21 4.15
CA VAL A 483 21.04 -2.60 2.82
C VAL A 483 22.47 -2.23 2.48
N LYS A 484 22.94 -2.65 1.32
CA LYS A 484 24.19 -2.19 0.69
C LYS A 484 23.85 -1.22 -0.44
N ASN A 485 24.74 -0.25 -0.67
CA ASN A 485 24.60 0.77 -1.70
C ASN A 485 23.30 1.57 -1.59
N LYS A 486 22.84 1.89 -0.37
CA LYS A 486 21.62 2.67 -0.16
C LYS A 486 21.70 4.00 -0.91
N ILE A 487 20.74 4.27 -1.78
CA ILE A 487 20.67 5.52 -2.54
C ILE A 487 20.00 6.59 -1.68
N VAL A 488 20.66 7.74 -1.55
CA VAL A 488 20.19 8.90 -0.80
C VAL A 488 20.53 10.19 -1.52
N ALA A 489 19.73 11.22 -1.28
CA ALA A 489 20.06 12.58 -1.66
C ALA A 489 20.99 13.20 -0.61
N VAL A 490 22.11 13.75 -1.03
CA VAL A 490 23.05 14.48 -0.16
C VAL A 490 23.36 15.85 -0.77
N PRO A 491 23.65 16.87 0.06
CA PRO A 491 24.12 18.16 -0.47
C PRO A 491 25.51 17.97 -1.10
N TYR A 492 25.63 18.35 -2.36
CA TYR A 492 26.91 18.41 -3.08
C TYR A 492 27.67 19.69 -2.70
N ASN A 493 26.93 20.79 -2.57
CA ASN A 493 27.40 22.08 -2.05
C ASN A 493 26.22 22.80 -1.36
N MET A 494 26.38 24.07 -0.99
CA MET A 494 25.32 24.86 -0.32
C MET A 494 24.02 25.01 -1.15
N PHE A 495 24.08 24.82 -2.47
CA PHE A 495 22.96 25.09 -3.39
C PHE A 495 22.51 23.87 -4.18
N VAL A 496 23.32 22.81 -4.28
CA VAL A 496 23.08 21.66 -5.14
C VAL A 496 23.08 20.37 -4.32
N TRP A 497 22.06 19.57 -4.52
CA TRP A 497 21.97 18.21 -4.00
C TRP A 497 22.32 17.23 -5.10
N THR A 498 22.80 16.05 -4.75
CA THR A 498 23.04 14.95 -5.71
C THR A 498 22.66 13.61 -5.10
N MET A 499 22.32 12.68 -5.95
CA MET A 499 22.10 11.28 -5.54
C MET A 499 23.42 10.55 -5.43
N THR A 500 23.59 9.81 -4.35
CA THR A 500 24.77 8.98 -4.12
C THR A 500 24.42 7.67 -3.41
N ASN A 501 25.28 6.68 -3.56
CA ASN A 501 25.17 5.47 -2.77
C ASN A 501 25.81 5.67 -1.39
N LEU A 502 25.03 5.54 -0.31
CA LEU A 502 25.58 5.25 1.02
C LEU A 502 26.07 3.80 1.05
N GLY A 503 27.19 3.54 1.75
CA GLY A 503 27.78 2.22 1.77
C GLY A 503 26.87 1.15 2.39
N ARG A 504 26.31 1.43 3.58
CA ARG A 504 25.50 0.45 4.33
C ARG A 504 24.48 1.12 5.24
N VAL A 505 23.31 0.51 5.32
CA VAL A 505 22.26 0.83 6.29
C VAL A 505 21.82 -0.45 6.98
N GLU A 506 21.59 -0.39 8.29
CA GLU A 506 20.99 -1.45 9.07
C GLU A 506 19.68 -0.96 9.70
N ALA A 507 18.59 -1.67 9.44
CA ALA A 507 17.28 -1.40 10.03
C ALA A 507 16.80 -2.63 10.78
N TYR A 508 16.44 -2.45 12.05
CA TYR A 508 15.93 -3.52 12.90
C TYR A 508 14.87 -2.99 13.87
N GLY A 509 14.03 -3.90 14.32
CA GLY A 509 12.91 -3.53 15.17
C GLY A 509 11.99 -4.67 15.53
N ILE A 510 10.92 -4.29 16.24
CA ILE A 510 9.84 -5.18 16.66
C ILE A 510 8.52 -4.51 16.30
N ASP A 511 7.65 -5.25 15.63
CA ASP A 511 6.28 -4.87 15.31
C ASP A 511 5.30 -5.72 16.13
N LEU A 512 4.31 -5.08 16.73
CA LEU A 512 3.22 -5.71 17.47
C LEU A 512 1.89 -5.34 16.78
N SER A 513 1.00 -6.31 16.61
CA SER A 513 -0.37 -6.11 16.16
C SER A 513 -1.35 -6.86 17.04
N LEU A 514 -2.46 -6.20 17.36
CA LEU A 514 -3.56 -6.73 18.17
C LEU A 514 -4.89 -6.44 17.48
N ASN A 515 -5.71 -7.48 17.30
CA ASN A 515 -7.12 -7.33 16.92
C ASN A 515 -7.95 -8.17 17.87
N ALA A 516 -8.91 -7.56 18.54
CA ALA A 516 -9.77 -8.24 19.51
C ALA A 516 -11.22 -7.77 19.36
N GLU A 517 -12.15 -8.70 19.48
CA GLU A 517 -13.59 -8.42 19.49
C GLU A 517 -14.26 -9.10 20.67
N PHE A 518 -14.91 -8.31 21.51
CA PHE A 518 -15.60 -8.73 22.71
C PHE A 518 -17.11 -8.59 22.51
N PRO A 519 -17.88 -9.68 22.46
CA PRO A 519 -19.33 -9.60 22.47
C PRO A 519 -19.81 -9.04 23.82
N VAL A 520 -20.75 -8.11 23.74
CA VAL A 520 -21.44 -7.53 24.89
C VAL A 520 -22.92 -7.95 24.80
N TYR A 521 -23.71 -7.66 25.82
CA TYR A 521 -25.13 -7.98 25.84
C TYR A 521 -25.89 -7.37 24.65
N ALA A 522 -26.93 -8.08 24.14
CA ALA A 522 -27.93 -7.58 23.20
C ALA A 522 -27.39 -7.06 21.85
N ARG A 523 -26.63 -7.86 21.12
CA ARG A 523 -26.08 -7.54 19.77
C ARG A 523 -25.10 -6.35 19.78
N GLN A 524 -24.40 -6.16 20.87
CA GLN A 524 -23.33 -5.18 20.97
C GLN A 524 -21.99 -5.88 20.98
N SER A 525 -20.96 -5.21 20.43
CA SER A 525 -19.58 -5.66 20.55
C SER A 525 -18.62 -4.48 20.75
N ILE A 526 -17.51 -4.75 21.41
CA ILE A 526 -16.37 -3.84 21.49
C ILE A 526 -15.27 -4.42 20.62
N VAL A 527 -14.85 -3.66 19.62
CA VAL A 527 -13.78 -4.03 18.69
C VAL A 527 -12.56 -3.16 18.98
N CYS A 528 -11.44 -3.81 19.31
CA CYS A 528 -10.18 -3.15 19.60
C CYS A 528 -9.16 -3.55 18.54
N ASN A 529 -8.54 -2.55 17.89
CA ASN A 529 -7.43 -2.76 16.98
C ASN A 529 -6.25 -1.90 17.43
N GLY A 530 -5.05 -2.47 17.42
CA GLY A 530 -3.86 -1.76 17.82
C GLY A 530 -2.63 -2.27 17.09
N ASN A 531 -1.70 -1.36 16.81
CA ASN A 531 -0.36 -1.70 16.38
C ASN A 531 0.66 -0.82 17.09
N TYR A 532 1.85 -1.35 17.23
CA TYR A 532 3.00 -0.63 17.76
C TYR A 532 4.27 -1.12 17.09
N SER A 533 5.17 -0.19 16.78
CA SER A 533 6.46 -0.50 16.18
C SER A 533 7.57 0.23 16.92
N TRP A 534 8.57 -0.53 17.34
CA TRP A 534 9.87 -0.02 17.75
C TRP A 534 10.89 -0.31 16.67
N GLN A 535 11.61 0.72 16.18
CA GLN A 535 12.55 0.54 15.08
C GLN A 535 13.76 1.44 15.18
N LYS A 536 14.89 0.92 14.68
CA LYS A 536 16.09 1.70 14.40
C LYS A 536 16.52 1.43 12.97
N ALA A 537 16.75 2.49 12.19
CA ALA A 537 17.33 2.42 10.85
C ALA A 537 18.56 3.34 10.81
N LEU A 538 19.74 2.75 10.84
CA LEU A 538 21.00 3.44 11.14
C LEU A 538 21.92 3.43 9.93
N SER A 539 22.55 4.59 9.65
CA SER A 539 23.68 4.65 8.73
C SER A 539 24.89 3.91 9.32
N LYS A 540 25.45 2.99 8.55
CA LYS A 540 26.64 2.19 8.89
C LYS A 540 27.73 2.31 7.80
N THR A 541 27.78 3.44 7.11
CA THR A 541 28.64 3.63 5.94
C THR A 541 30.12 3.66 6.31
N SER A 542 30.54 4.59 7.15
CA SER A 542 31.91 4.72 7.64
C SER A 542 31.91 5.38 9.02
N ARG A 543 32.82 4.93 9.88
CA ARG A 543 32.96 5.48 11.25
C ARG A 543 33.41 6.95 11.26
N ASP A 544 34.08 7.39 10.22
CA ASP A 544 34.64 8.75 10.11
C ASP A 544 33.59 9.79 9.62
N LYS A 545 32.39 9.33 9.21
CA LYS A 545 31.34 10.22 8.74
C LYS A 545 30.42 10.67 9.88
N LEU A 546 29.94 11.91 9.80
CA LEU A 546 29.03 12.52 10.78
C LEU A 546 27.69 11.78 10.93
N ASP A 547 27.29 11.04 9.93
CA ASP A 547 26.07 10.24 9.91
C ASP A 547 26.26 8.81 10.48
N TRP A 548 27.48 8.43 10.89
CA TRP A 548 27.72 7.12 11.47
C TRP A 548 26.83 6.84 12.69
N ASN A 549 26.14 5.70 12.65
CA ASN A 549 25.23 5.25 13.70
C ASN A 549 24.06 6.22 14.00
N LYS A 550 23.76 7.12 13.06
CA LYS A 550 22.61 8.04 13.15
C LYS A 550 21.38 7.44 12.49
N GLN A 551 20.21 7.81 13.01
CA GLN A 551 18.91 7.39 12.48
C GLN A 551 18.68 7.99 11.08
N LEU A 552 18.13 7.22 10.16
CA LEU A 552 17.74 7.72 8.85
C LEU A 552 16.68 8.84 8.99
N PRO A 553 16.67 9.81 8.06
CA PRO A 553 15.69 10.90 8.09
C PRO A 553 14.24 10.38 8.08
N TYR A 554 13.38 11.10 8.78
CA TYR A 554 11.93 10.82 8.88
C TYR A 554 11.57 9.42 9.39
N THR A 555 12.48 8.76 10.11
CA THR A 555 12.26 7.43 10.67
C THR A 555 12.14 7.55 12.20
N PRO A 556 10.93 7.53 12.78
CA PRO A 556 10.75 7.57 14.22
C PRO A 556 11.20 6.25 14.86
N VAL A 557 11.62 6.31 16.13
CA VAL A 557 11.99 5.11 16.90
C VAL A 557 10.74 4.36 17.36
N HIS A 558 9.68 5.08 17.70
CA HIS A 558 8.40 4.53 18.16
C HIS A 558 7.28 5.08 17.29
N SER A 559 6.37 4.23 16.85
CA SER A 559 5.13 4.60 16.17
C SER A 559 4.03 3.62 16.51
N GLY A 560 2.79 4.04 16.38
CA GLY A 560 1.65 3.15 16.59
C GLY A 560 0.32 3.82 16.31
N ALA A 561 -0.70 2.99 16.20
CA ALA A 561 -2.09 3.39 16.06
C ALA A 561 -2.97 2.48 16.91
N PHE A 562 -4.09 3.02 17.37
CA PHE A 562 -5.05 2.30 18.18
C PHE A 562 -6.47 2.76 17.85
N SER A 563 -7.43 1.85 17.84
CA SER A 563 -8.86 2.17 17.72
C SER A 563 -9.70 1.27 18.62
N VAL A 564 -10.77 1.83 19.17
CA VAL A 564 -11.84 1.13 19.85
C VAL A 564 -13.15 1.52 19.23
N ALA A 565 -13.92 0.55 18.77
CA ALA A 565 -15.29 0.74 18.32
C ALA A 565 -16.26 0.06 19.26
N TRP A 566 -17.31 0.77 19.65
CA TRP A 566 -18.48 0.22 20.28
C TRP A 566 -19.58 0.08 19.24
N GLU A 567 -19.72 -1.14 18.75
CA GLU A 567 -20.76 -1.52 17.81
C GLU A 567 -22.07 -1.80 18.57
N ASN A 568 -23.15 -1.19 18.16
CA ASN A 568 -24.46 -1.39 18.79
C ASN A 568 -25.61 -1.11 17.79
N PRO A 569 -26.87 -1.51 18.12
CA PRO A 569 -28.00 -1.37 17.19
C PRO A 569 -28.43 0.06 16.89
N TRP A 570 -28.00 1.04 17.68
CA TRP A 570 -28.48 2.43 17.57
C TRP A 570 -27.50 3.36 16.85
N VAL A 571 -26.27 3.43 17.34
CA VAL A 571 -25.18 4.24 16.75
C VAL A 571 -23.83 3.68 17.16
N SER A 572 -23.04 3.24 16.21
CA SER A 572 -21.68 2.78 16.48
C SER A 572 -20.77 3.99 16.72
N LEU A 573 -19.97 3.91 17.79
CA LEU A 573 -19.03 4.94 18.20
C LEU A 573 -17.60 4.42 18.10
N VAL A 574 -16.71 5.23 17.53
CA VAL A 574 -15.30 4.88 17.36
C VAL A 574 -14.42 5.97 17.96
N ALA A 575 -13.45 5.56 18.78
CA ALA A 575 -12.34 6.40 19.18
C ALA A 575 -11.06 5.81 18.59
N HIS A 576 -10.23 6.65 17.98
CA HIS A 576 -8.98 6.21 17.38
C HIS A 576 -7.85 7.20 17.61
N SER A 577 -6.63 6.72 17.58
CA SER A 577 -5.43 7.54 17.65
C SER A 577 -4.31 6.94 16.84
N TYR A 578 -3.40 7.79 16.38
CA TYR A 578 -2.11 7.39 15.84
C TYR A 578 -1.04 8.43 16.18
N GLY A 579 0.21 7.99 16.17
CA GLY A 579 1.31 8.90 16.50
C GLY A 579 2.68 8.27 16.38
N CYS A 580 3.69 9.11 16.55
CA CYS A 580 5.07 8.66 16.55
C CYS A 580 5.96 9.52 17.45
N SER A 581 7.13 8.98 17.83
CA SER A 581 8.16 9.69 18.56
C SER A 581 8.86 10.75 17.71
N ALA A 582 9.69 11.58 18.34
CA ALA A 582 10.54 12.53 17.66
C ALA A 582 11.46 11.84 16.64
N ARG A 583 11.79 12.57 15.56
CA ARG A 583 12.61 12.11 14.44
C ARG A 583 13.40 13.29 13.86
N TYR A 584 14.32 13.03 12.95
CA TYR A 584 15.14 14.05 12.31
C TYR A 584 14.84 14.15 10.82
N SER A 585 14.94 15.34 10.24
CA SER A 585 14.76 15.56 8.81
C SER A 585 16.05 15.37 7.99
N THR A 586 17.22 15.24 8.65
CA THR A 586 18.53 15.08 8.01
C THR A 586 19.29 13.87 8.56
N THR A 587 20.25 13.37 7.78
CA THR A 587 21.03 12.15 8.10
C THR A 587 21.97 12.33 9.29
N ASN A 588 22.47 13.53 9.55
CA ASN A 588 23.41 13.84 10.64
C ASN A 588 22.73 14.07 12.00
N ASN A 589 21.39 14.05 12.04
CA ASN A 589 20.56 14.21 13.24
C ASN A 589 20.92 15.45 14.09
N LEU A 590 21.14 16.60 13.45
CA LEU A 590 21.41 17.85 14.15
C LEU A 590 20.18 18.30 14.97
N PRO A 591 20.37 18.93 16.15
CA PRO A 591 19.25 19.37 17.00
C PRO A 591 18.23 20.26 16.25
N GLY A 592 18.68 21.19 15.42
CA GLY A 592 17.81 22.07 14.62
C GLY A 592 17.01 21.39 13.51
N THR A 593 17.28 20.09 13.24
CA THR A 593 16.55 19.29 12.26
C THR A 593 15.59 18.28 12.89
N ARG A 594 15.42 18.38 14.23
CA ARG A 594 14.55 17.50 15.00
C ARG A 594 13.08 17.91 14.83
N LEU A 595 12.25 17.00 14.40
CA LEU A 595 10.78 17.10 14.41
C LEU A 595 10.25 16.48 15.71
N HIS A 596 9.33 17.18 16.37
CA HIS A 596 8.70 16.69 17.58
C HIS A 596 7.83 15.44 17.30
N GLY A 597 7.70 14.58 18.30
CA GLY A 597 6.71 13.51 18.29
C GLY A 597 5.30 14.11 18.35
N TYR A 598 4.33 13.35 17.90
CA TYR A 598 2.92 13.73 17.95
C TYR A 598 2.03 12.54 18.23
N MET A 599 0.83 12.83 18.69
CA MET A 599 -0.28 11.90 18.80
C MET A 599 -1.56 12.64 18.39
N GLU A 600 -2.26 12.08 17.42
CA GLU A 600 -3.55 12.56 16.94
C GLU A 600 -4.66 11.66 17.44
N PHE A 601 -5.78 12.25 17.88
CA PHE A 601 -6.98 11.54 18.30
C PHE A 601 -8.14 11.95 17.41
N GLY A 602 -8.96 10.97 17.04
CA GLY A 602 -10.19 11.19 16.31
C GLY A 602 -11.34 10.37 16.87
N PHE A 603 -12.55 10.81 16.56
CA PHE A 603 -13.79 10.15 16.91
C PHE A 603 -14.66 10.02 15.68
N ALA A 604 -15.39 8.91 15.58
CA ALA A 604 -16.39 8.72 14.55
C ALA A 604 -17.68 8.17 15.15
N ALA A 605 -18.81 8.53 14.53
CA ALA A 605 -20.11 7.98 14.83
C ALA A 605 -20.80 7.59 13.52
N TYR A 606 -21.37 6.39 13.45
CA TYR A 606 -22.12 5.98 12.26
C TYR A 606 -23.30 5.08 12.60
N HIS A 607 -24.33 5.13 11.73
CA HIS A 607 -25.46 4.22 11.79
C HIS A 607 -25.93 3.83 10.39
N THR A 608 -26.31 2.56 10.21
CA THR A 608 -26.83 2.02 8.96
C THR A 608 -28.29 1.64 9.12
N PHE A 609 -29.17 2.41 8.48
CA PHE A 609 -30.59 2.12 8.37
C PHE A 609 -30.80 1.07 7.26
N ARG A 610 -31.59 0.05 7.57
CA ARG A 610 -31.98 -0.99 6.60
C ARG A 610 -33.48 -0.98 6.40
N PHE A 611 -33.91 -0.79 5.15
CA PHE A 611 -35.31 -0.74 4.80
C PHE A 611 -35.55 -1.30 3.38
N HIS A 612 -36.51 -2.19 3.25
CA HIS A 612 -36.92 -2.79 1.96
C HIS A 612 -35.77 -3.36 1.11
N GLY A 613 -34.70 -3.85 1.74
CA GLY A 613 -33.53 -4.38 1.03
C GLY A 613 -32.46 -3.34 0.68
N HIS A 614 -32.69 -2.06 1.01
CA HIS A 614 -31.75 -0.96 0.82
C HIS A 614 -31.02 -0.61 2.11
N GLU A 615 -29.83 -0.04 1.98
CA GLU A 615 -29.06 0.45 3.11
C GLU A 615 -28.77 1.96 2.95
N LEU A 616 -29.02 2.72 4.03
CA LEU A 616 -28.63 4.12 4.16
C LEU A 616 -27.72 4.26 5.36
N GLN A 617 -26.45 4.57 5.12
CA GLN A 617 -25.49 4.84 6.19
C GLN A 617 -25.25 6.34 6.32
N LEU A 618 -25.32 6.82 7.55
CA LEU A 618 -24.88 8.16 7.95
C LEU A 618 -23.63 8.00 8.81
N ARG A 619 -22.61 8.83 8.54
CA ARG A 619 -21.36 8.84 9.30
C ARG A 619 -20.90 10.29 9.52
N ALA A 620 -20.35 10.56 10.71
CA ALA A 620 -19.68 11.80 11.07
C ALA A 620 -18.34 11.48 11.72
N ASP A 621 -17.29 12.23 11.35
CA ASP A 621 -15.93 12.08 11.87
C ASP A 621 -15.46 13.42 12.45
N LEU A 622 -14.82 13.38 13.61
CA LEU A 622 -14.05 14.46 14.21
C LEU A 622 -12.57 14.06 14.16
N ILE A 623 -11.81 14.69 13.30
CA ILE A 623 -10.41 14.40 13.00
C ILE A 623 -9.55 15.37 13.81
N ASN A 624 -8.45 14.90 14.39
CA ASN A 624 -7.56 15.68 15.24
C ASN A 624 -8.31 16.47 16.33
N ALA A 625 -9.14 15.77 17.10
CA ALA A 625 -10.11 16.34 18.03
C ALA A 625 -9.48 17.31 19.06
N PHE A 626 -8.24 17.09 19.46
CA PHE A 626 -7.51 17.93 20.42
C PHE A 626 -6.63 18.99 19.78
N ASP A 627 -6.74 19.20 18.45
CA ASP A 627 -6.02 20.23 17.68
C ASP A 627 -4.49 20.12 17.80
N ALA A 628 -3.96 18.90 17.79
CA ALA A 628 -2.52 18.67 17.82
C ALA A 628 -1.84 19.35 16.62
N ARG A 629 -0.78 20.11 16.88
CA ARG A 629 0.00 20.83 15.88
C ARG A 629 1.30 20.08 15.63
N TYR A 630 1.47 19.55 14.42
CA TYR A 630 2.63 18.75 14.08
C TYR A 630 2.94 18.79 12.58
N GLU A 631 4.13 18.32 12.24
CA GLU A 631 4.61 18.18 10.86
C GLU A 631 5.05 16.73 10.66
N ILE A 632 4.67 16.11 9.56
CA ILE A 632 5.20 14.81 9.14
C ILE A 632 6.49 15.03 8.35
N VAL A 633 6.48 15.96 7.43
CA VAL A 633 7.65 16.45 6.69
C VAL A 633 7.98 17.86 7.19
N ALA A 634 9.26 18.14 7.39
CA ALA A 634 9.72 19.43 7.90
C ALA A 634 9.17 20.61 7.08
N ARG A 635 8.59 21.58 7.74
CA ARG A 635 7.95 22.78 7.16
C ARG A 635 6.65 22.48 6.37
N TYR A 636 6.08 21.29 6.53
CA TYR A 636 4.75 20.94 6.00
C TYR A 636 3.81 20.66 7.19
N PRO A 637 3.22 21.73 7.76
CA PRO A 637 2.30 21.58 8.90
C PRO A 637 1.06 20.78 8.48
N MET A 638 0.61 19.89 9.36
CA MET A 638 -0.60 19.11 9.16
C MET A 638 -1.84 19.93 9.55
N PRO A 639 -3.04 19.61 8.99
CA PRO A 639 -4.29 20.23 9.39
C PRO A 639 -4.55 20.07 10.89
N GLY A 640 -5.08 21.12 11.52
CA GLY A 640 -5.58 21.04 12.88
C GLY A 640 -6.92 20.29 12.96
N ARG A 641 -7.71 20.55 14.03
CA ARG A 641 -9.04 19.98 14.19
C ARG A 641 -9.90 20.18 12.95
N SER A 642 -10.50 19.11 12.48
CA SER A 642 -11.36 19.11 11.30
C SER A 642 -12.50 18.10 11.47
N TRP A 643 -13.48 18.14 10.58
CA TRP A 643 -14.63 17.25 10.58
C TRP A 643 -14.94 16.78 9.16
N SER A 644 -15.58 15.63 9.07
CA SER A 644 -16.25 15.19 7.84
C SER A 644 -17.58 14.52 8.18
N ALA A 645 -18.52 14.57 7.21
CA ALA A 645 -19.79 13.87 7.30
C ALA A 645 -20.10 13.21 5.96
N SER A 646 -20.65 12.00 5.98
CA SER A 646 -21.02 11.30 4.76
C SER A 646 -22.36 10.63 4.85
N ILE A 647 -23.02 10.55 3.69
CA ILE A 647 -24.22 9.79 3.45
C ILE A 647 -23.93 8.77 2.34
N ARG A 648 -24.20 7.49 2.60
CA ARG A 648 -24.03 6.38 1.64
C ARG A 648 -25.35 5.66 1.48
N PHE A 649 -25.80 5.52 0.25
CA PHE A 649 -26.98 4.76 -0.12
C PHE A 649 -26.55 3.54 -0.94
N THR A 650 -27.09 2.36 -0.61
CA THR A 650 -26.87 1.11 -1.35
C THR A 650 -28.21 0.47 -1.67
N LEU A 651 -28.39 0.17 -2.97
CA LEU A 651 -29.59 -0.44 -3.56
C LEU A 651 -29.42 -1.95 -3.62
#